data_2a7f040c4a3e2927c02e6c009bb88975
#
_entry.id   2a7f040c4a3e2927c02e6c009bb88975
#
_cell.length_a   1.000
_cell.length_b   1.000
_cell.length_c   1.000
_cell.angle_alpha   90.00
_cell.angle_beta   90.00
_cell.angle_gamma   90.00
#
_symmetry.space_group_name_H-M   'P 1'
#
loop_
_entity.id
_entity.type
_entity.pdbx_description
1 polymer ?
#
loop_
_entity_poly.entity_id
_entity_poly.type
_entity_poly.pdbx_seq_one_letter_code
_entity_poly.pdbx_strand_id
1 'polypeptide(L)'
;MNRVAKLASLAVLCHTISAGIVPPALAQARQQDPAAIARRNATETELESIAIIERKVMVPMRDGKRMQADIYRPKDESKKYPIIFVRTPYNFNYWDVELGAPRDMSAPLEAIKHGYAYIEMNERGRYFSEGDYDILGVPLTDSDDALDWMGELPWSLDKVGLIGCSSTAEWQLAVASRGNKALTTFIPESFGAGVGRVGPYFEQGNWFRGGAVQMLFGSWLYDYGLLTDDGHPKFPPGISHEALVTAAKSYDLSAHPPTIDWSKALQHLPEKDIYATIGAPHGIFADATPSGKPGMITRTPNDPSWYQGGLWNDSMRIDLPGLWLMTWYDVSIGPNLAAYNYVRSTASPAIAAEQFAVIAPVAHCSYKRAAEHTIVGERDMGDARLDYDALTYGWFDHFLKGEDNGILAKTPKVRYYTMGSNKWQSSDTWPPEGAKPVTYYLTSGGHANSLYGDGSLLAAPDPKDSPDKFVYDPMNPVPTHGGGFCCLGAEYKPGALDQRSLEMREDVLVYSTGPLKEGIEVSGPIDATLYVASDAKDTDFTVKLIEVLPDGTAYNIEENIQRVRYREGYTRPPVWMEKGKVYKVTFQPMQTSIYFAPAHQLRIEISSSNFPQFDRNLNTGGDNYNESQGILAHNEVHHSAQYPSSITLSVVKR
;
A
#
# COMPACT_ATOMS: atom_id res chain seq x y z
N MET A 1 -81.21 25.55 -11.80
CA MET A 1 -80.64 24.69 -10.77
C MET A 1 -79.18 24.46 -11.11
N ASN A 2 -78.34 24.93 -10.21
CA ASN A 2 -76.89 25.05 -10.24
C ASN A 2 -76.12 23.82 -10.71
N ARG A 3 -75.03 24.05 -11.48
CA ARG A 3 -73.69 23.58 -11.14
C ARG A 3 -72.63 24.38 -11.91
N VAL A 4 -71.80 25.02 -11.10
CA VAL A 4 -70.64 25.84 -11.47
C VAL A 4 -69.49 24.92 -11.86
N ALA A 5 -68.85 25.15 -13.02
CA ALA A 5 -67.58 24.56 -13.38
C ALA A 5 -66.46 25.63 -13.25
N LYS A 6 -65.50 25.36 -12.38
CA LYS A 6 -64.29 26.19 -12.20
C LYS A 6 -63.29 25.91 -13.27
N LEU A 7 -62.90 26.93 -14.04
CA LEU A 7 -61.72 26.96 -14.87
C LEU A 7 -60.49 27.26 -13.96
N ALA A 8 -59.50 26.39 -14.04
CA ALA A 8 -58.19 26.63 -13.41
C ALA A 8 -57.26 27.21 -14.46
N SER A 9 -56.82 28.42 -14.25
CA SER A 9 -55.78 29.09 -15.06
C SER A 9 -54.39 28.53 -14.74
N LEU A 10 -53.71 28.04 -15.77
CA LEU A 10 -52.28 27.68 -15.70
C LEU A 10 -51.44 28.95 -15.84
N ALA A 11 -50.84 29.42 -14.74
CA ALA A 11 -49.80 30.44 -14.80
C ALA A 11 -48.46 29.79 -15.07
N VAL A 12 -47.84 30.05 -16.22
CA VAL A 12 -46.48 29.69 -16.54
C VAL A 12 -45.55 30.65 -15.82
N LEU A 13 -44.84 30.14 -14.80
CA LEU A 13 -43.81 30.88 -14.09
C LEU A 13 -42.47 30.67 -14.84
N CYS A 14 -42.04 31.69 -15.61
CA CYS A 14 -40.67 31.77 -16.09
C CYS A 14 -39.74 32.01 -14.88
N HIS A 15 -38.97 30.97 -14.50
CA HIS A 15 -37.85 31.15 -13.59
C HIS A 15 -36.62 31.58 -14.40
N THR A 16 -36.25 32.83 -14.27
CA THR A 16 -34.94 33.33 -14.65
C THR A 16 -33.91 32.69 -13.72
N ILE A 17 -33.07 31.83 -14.28
CA ILE A 17 -31.90 31.27 -13.57
C ILE A 17 -30.89 32.42 -13.43
N SER A 18 -30.88 33.08 -12.29
CA SER A 18 -29.76 33.91 -11.87
C SER A 18 -28.62 32.96 -11.53
N ALA A 19 -27.56 32.99 -12.32
CA ALA A 19 -26.29 32.35 -11.98
C ALA A 19 -25.78 32.97 -10.68
N GLY A 20 -26.14 32.34 -9.57
CA GLY A 20 -25.55 32.62 -8.27
C GLY A 20 -24.08 32.23 -8.33
N ILE A 21 -23.19 33.20 -8.21
CA ILE A 21 -21.78 32.98 -7.92
C ILE A 21 -21.75 32.25 -6.58
N VAL A 22 -21.48 30.93 -6.64
CA VAL A 22 -21.16 30.15 -5.44
C VAL A 22 -19.85 30.73 -4.91
N PRO A 23 -19.82 31.30 -3.69
CA PRO A 23 -18.56 31.74 -3.11
C PRO A 23 -17.62 30.51 -3.03
N PRO A 24 -16.30 30.69 -3.26
CA PRO A 24 -15.36 29.60 -3.05
C PRO A 24 -15.58 29.07 -1.64
N ALA A 25 -15.75 27.75 -1.51
CA ALA A 25 -15.85 27.11 -0.24
C ALA A 25 -14.63 27.55 0.57
N LEU A 26 -14.87 28.40 1.57
CA LEU A 26 -13.88 28.65 2.61
C LEU A 26 -13.51 27.26 3.13
N ALA A 27 -12.24 26.91 3.04
CA ALA A 27 -11.71 25.73 3.67
C ALA A 27 -12.25 25.76 5.11
N GLN A 28 -13.17 24.87 5.43
CA GLN A 28 -13.66 24.74 6.79
C GLN A 28 -12.42 24.40 7.61
N ALA A 29 -11.97 25.35 8.42
CA ALA A 29 -10.97 25.07 9.44
C ALA A 29 -11.42 23.79 10.12
N ARG A 30 -10.58 22.74 10.08
CA ARG A 30 -10.88 21.47 10.77
C ARG A 30 -11.29 21.84 12.16
N GLN A 31 -12.55 21.58 12.48
CA GLN A 31 -13.12 21.93 13.78
C GLN A 31 -12.25 21.21 14.82
N GLN A 32 -11.62 21.99 15.72
CA GLN A 32 -10.81 21.41 16.78
C GLN A 32 -11.66 20.36 17.50
N ASP A 33 -11.19 19.12 17.53
CA ASP A 33 -11.85 18.05 18.29
C ASP A 33 -11.38 18.12 19.76
N PRO A 34 -12.17 18.70 20.67
CA PRO A 34 -11.80 18.84 22.08
C PRO A 34 -11.51 17.49 22.75
N ALA A 35 -12.18 16.41 22.30
CA ALA A 35 -11.96 15.08 22.86
C ALA A 35 -10.60 14.53 22.43
N ALA A 36 -10.20 14.74 21.17
CA ALA A 36 -8.86 14.36 20.69
C ALA A 36 -7.75 15.16 21.40
N ILE A 37 -7.95 16.47 21.58
CA ILE A 37 -7.01 17.32 22.33
C ILE A 37 -6.86 16.81 23.76
N ALA A 38 -7.99 16.61 24.46
CA ALA A 38 -7.98 16.15 25.85
C ALA A 38 -7.30 14.78 25.99
N ARG A 39 -7.60 13.85 25.07
CA ARG A 39 -6.97 12.50 25.05
C ARG A 39 -5.47 12.59 24.85
N ARG A 40 -4.99 13.33 23.82
CA ARG A 40 -3.56 13.45 23.54
C ARG A 40 -2.80 14.10 24.71
N ASN A 41 -3.32 15.15 25.30
CA ASN A 41 -2.72 15.79 26.48
C ASN A 41 -2.72 14.85 27.71
N ALA A 42 -3.77 14.07 27.91
CA ALA A 42 -3.83 13.08 29.00
C ALA A 42 -2.78 11.97 28.80
N THR A 43 -2.63 11.47 27.59
CA THR A 43 -1.61 10.48 27.21
C THR A 43 -0.20 11.00 27.48
N GLU A 44 0.10 12.23 27.07
CA GLU A 44 1.39 12.87 27.31
C GLU A 44 1.67 13.04 28.80
N THR A 45 0.66 13.54 29.57
CA THR A 45 0.77 13.72 31.03
C THR A 45 1.03 12.38 31.73
N GLU A 46 0.33 11.32 31.34
CA GLU A 46 0.53 9.98 31.89
C GLU A 46 1.95 9.46 31.57
N LEU A 47 2.38 9.60 30.32
CA LEU A 47 3.72 9.19 29.87
C LEU A 47 4.81 9.92 30.66
N GLU A 48 4.73 11.25 30.82
CA GLU A 48 5.66 12.03 31.63
C GLU A 48 5.68 11.58 33.10
N SER A 49 4.55 11.10 33.63
CA SER A 49 4.45 10.64 35.01
C SER A 49 5.22 9.34 35.29
N ILE A 50 5.35 8.44 34.28
CA ILE A 50 5.94 7.09 34.43
C ILE A 50 7.24 6.87 33.67
N ALA A 51 7.61 7.77 32.75
CA ALA A 51 8.80 7.63 31.91
C ALA A 51 9.84 8.73 32.17
N ILE A 52 11.10 8.39 31.92
CA ILE A 52 12.18 9.35 31.63
C ILE A 52 12.13 9.55 30.11
N ILE A 53 12.02 10.80 29.70
CA ILE A 53 11.88 11.20 28.30
C ILE A 53 13.08 12.03 27.89
N GLU A 54 13.82 11.59 26.87
CA GLU A 54 14.95 12.31 26.31
C GLU A 54 14.64 12.58 24.82
N ARG A 55 14.42 13.84 24.47
CA ARG A 55 14.03 14.24 23.13
C ARG A 55 15.20 14.82 22.36
N LYS A 56 15.17 14.64 21.04
CA LYS A 56 16.18 15.18 20.12
C LYS A 56 17.60 14.73 20.45
N VAL A 57 17.73 13.48 20.90
CA VAL A 57 19.03 12.85 21.10
C VAL A 57 19.67 12.58 19.75
N MET A 58 20.91 13.00 19.57
CA MET A 58 21.62 12.88 18.29
C MET A 58 22.49 11.62 18.29
N VAL A 59 22.00 10.56 17.70
CA VAL A 59 22.66 9.25 17.60
C VAL A 59 23.78 9.31 16.55
N PRO A 60 25.05 9.02 16.91
CA PRO A 60 26.16 9.13 15.97
C PRO A 60 26.19 7.95 15.00
N MET A 61 26.43 8.25 13.73
CA MET A 61 26.70 7.26 12.68
C MET A 61 28.20 7.21 12.36
N ARG A 62 28.68 6.09 11.82
CA ARG A 62 30.10 5.84 11.52
C ARG A 62 30.72 6.83 10.53
N ASP A 63 29.89 7.49 9.71
CA ASP A 63 30.32 8.50 8.74
C ASP A 63 30.36 9.93 9.33
N GLY A 64 30.11 10.06 10.63
CA GLY A 64 30.12 11.33 11.36
C GLY A 64 28.81 12.13 11.29
N LYS A 65 27.79 11.63 10.60
CA LYS A 65 26.43 12.19 10.64
C LYS A 65 25.72 11.72 11.91
N ARG A 66 24.66 12.43 12.31
CA ARG A 66 23.88 12.10 13.50
C ARG A 66 22.40 12.04 13.15
N MET A 67 21.72 11.03 13.69
CA MET A 67 20.29 10.85 13.51
C MET A 67 19.54 11.28 14.77
N GLN A 68 18.45 12.00 14.62
CA GLN A 68 17.58 12.38 15.73
C GLN A 68 16.83 11.17 16.25
N ALA A 69 16.81 10.98 17.56
CA ALA A 69 15.97 10.01 18.24
C ALA A 69 15.30 10.62 19.49
N ASP A 70 14.08 10.14 19.79
CA ASP A 70 13.45 10.34 21.08
C ASP A 70 13.46 9.02 21.85
N ILE A 71 13.80 9.08 23.12
CA ILE A 71 13.92 7.96 24.03
C ILE A 71 12.88 8.08 25.11
N TYR A 72 12.11 7.04 25.29
CA TYR A 72 11.17 6.86 26.38
C TYR A 72 11.57 5.62 27.14
N ARG A 73 11.84 5.74 28.45
CA ARG A 73 12.21 4.61 29.30
C ARG A 73 11.56 4.68 30.67
N PRO A 74 11.25 3.52 31.31
CA PRO A 74 10.68 3.53 32.65
C PRO A 74 11.55 4.27 33.65
N LYS A 75 10.94 4.90 34.68
CA LYS A 75 11.65 5.69 35.72
C LYS A 75 12.51 4.86 36.69
N ASP A 76 12.34 3.54 36.73
CA ASP A 76 13.13 2.67 37.61
C ASP A 76 14.53 2.45 37.04
N GLU A 77 15.46 3.31 37.41
CA GLU A 77 16.86 3.25 36.95
C GLU A 77 17.68 2.12 37.59
N SER A 78 17.10 1.34 38.50
CA SER A 78 17.75 0.15 39.05
C SER A 78 17.77 -1.06 38.12
N LYS A 79 17.00 -1.01 37.01
CA LYS A 79 16.83 -2.08 36.04
C LYS A 79 17.34 -1.69 34.66
N LYS A 80 17.63 -2.72 33.88
CA LYS A 80 17.86 -2.60 32.45
C LYS A 80 16.59 -3.05 31.70
N TYR A 81 16.41 -2.47 30.50
CA TYR A 81 15.21 -2.67 29.71
C TYR A 81 15.53 -3.17 28.31
N PRO A 82 14.73 -4.07 27.74
CA PRO A 82 14.76 -4.33 26.32
C PRO A 82 14.13 -3.16 25.57
N ILE A 83 14.52 -2.98 24.32
CA ILE A 83 14.14 -1.81 23.51
C ILE A 83 13.20 -2.23 22.39
N ILE A 84 12.09 -1.51 22.24
CA ILE A 84 11.31 -1.48 21.00
C ILE A 84 11.79 -0.30 20.18
N PHE A 85 12.26 -0.57 18.96
CA PHE A 85 12.87 0.42 18.08
C PHE A 85 12.03 0.65 16.82
N VAL A 86 11.77 1.92 16.54
CA VAL A 86 11.08 2.42 15.37
C VAL A 86 12.00 3.40 14.63
N ARG A 87 12.26 3.18 13.35
CA ARG A 87 12.91 4.15 12.47
C ARG A 87 11.93 4.59 11.40
N THR A 88 11.85 5.88 11.13
CA THR A 88 10.78 6.42 10.31
C THR A 88 11.19 7.68 9.52
N PRO A 89 10.71 7.87 8.28
CA PRO A 89 10.83 9.13 7.58
C PRO A 89 9.83 10.18 8.05
N TYR A 90 8.85 9.80 8.88
CA TYR A 90 7.79 10.68 9.36
C TYR A 90 8.20 11.46 10.60
N ASN A 91 7.53 12.62 10.83
CA ASN A 91 7.71 13.35 12.08
C ASN A 91 7.05 12.58 13.22
N PHE A 92 7.83 12.14 14.18
CA PHE A 92 7.34 11.45 15.38
C PHE A 92 7.33 12.34 16.63
N ASN A 93 7.95 13.50 16.58
CA ASN A 93 8.05 14.42 17.73
C ASN A 93 7.49 15.79 17.35
N TYR A 94 6.18 15.90 17.14
CA TYR A 94 5.59 17.17 16.74
C TYR A 94 4.46 17.63 17.67
N TRP A 95 4.36 18.95 17.74
CA TRP A 95 3.17 19.64 18.21
C TRP A 95 2.29 19.94 16.99
N ASP A 96 1.10 19.39 16.98
CA ASP A 96 0.10 19.66 15.95
C ASP A 96 -0.46 21.07 16.15
N VAL A 97 0.00 22.02 15.33
CA VAL A 97 -0.36 23.43 15.48
C VAL A 97 -1.82 23.70 15.13
N GLU A 98 -2.46 22.88 14.31
CA GLU A 98 -3.88 23.02 13.99
C GLU A 98 -4.75 22.49 15.11
N LEU A 99 -4.39 21.38 15.71
CA LEU A 99 -5.10 20.78 16.84
C LEU A 99 -4.75 21.47 18.16
N GLY A 100 -3.56 22.03 18.31
CA GLY A 100 -3.07 22.62 19.57
C GLY A 100 -2.72 21.57 20.63
N ALA A 101 -2.18 20.43 20.22
CA ALA A 101 -1.83 19.31 21.09
C ALA A 101 -0.60 18.55 20.57
N PRO A 102 0.12 17.80 21.41
CA PRO A 102 1.16 16.90 20.94
C PRO A 102 0.57 15.83 20.03
N ARG A 103 1.42 15.15 19.26
CA ARG A 103 1.00 13.95 18.54
C ARG A 103 0.44 12.88 19.50
N ASP A 104 -0.17 11.85 18.98
CA ASP A 104 -0.60 10.70 19.78
C ASP A 104 0.61 9.91 20.30
N MET A 105 0.83 9.93 21.62
CA MET A 105 1.92 9.26 22.34
C MET A 105 1.49 7.91 22.93
N SER A 106 0.43 7.29 22.41
CA SER A 106 -0.07 6.01 22.92
C SER A 106 0.94 4.87 22.74
N ALA A 107 1.69 4.82 21.63
CA ALA A 107 2.66 3.76 21.38
C ALA A 107 3.81 3.76 22.40
N PRO A 108 4.54 4.87 22.66
CA PRO A 108 5.53 4.88 23.73
C PRO A 108 4.92 4.66 25.12
N LEU A 109 3.71 5.20 25.40
CA LEU A 109 3.03 4.97 26.68
C LEU A 109 2.79 3.49 26.96
N GLU A 110 2.22 2.77 26.00
CA GLU A 110 1.96 1.33 26.15
C GLU A 110 3.27 0.52 26.25
N ALA A 111 4.30 0.86 25.48
CA ALA A 111 5.61 0.21 25.60
C ALA A 111 6.18 0.36 27.03
N ILE A 112 6.12 1.56 27.62
CA ILE A 112 6.55 1.79 29.00
C ILE A 112 5.72 0.99 30.00
N LYS A 113 4.40 0.96 29.86
CA LYS A 113 3.51 0.16 30.72
C LYS A 113 3.85 -1.34 30.69
N HIS A 114 4.25 -1.81 29.51
CA HIS A 114 4.74 -3.19 29.34
C HIS A 114 6.21 -3.38 29.75
N GLY A 115 6.88 -2.37 30.28
CA GLY A 115 8.25 -2.48 30.81
C GLY A 115 9.33 -2.52 29.74
N TYR A 116 9.11 -1.88 28.61
CA TYR A 116 10.10 -1.65 27.55
C TYR A 116 10.63 -0.22 27.61
N ALA A 117 11.83 -0.02 27.12
CA ALA A 117 12.21 1.27 26.57
C ALA A 117 11.70 1.34 25.11
N TYR A 118 11.33 2.53 24.67
CA TYR A 118 10.83 2.78 23.33
C TYR A 118 11.67 3.90 22.69
N ILE A 119 12.23 3.64 21.52
CA ILE A 119 13.06 4.59 20.79
C ILE A 119 12.47 4.79 19.40
N GLU A 120 12.18 6.05 19.07
CA GLU A 120 11.83 6.46 17.70
C GLU A 120 12.98 7.28 17.13
N MET A 121 13.41 6.97 15.90
CA MET A 121 14.51 7.66 15.23
C MET A 121 14.09 8.10 13.83
N ASN A 122 14.38 9.34 13.47
CA ASN A 122 14.20 9.80 12.09
C ASN A 122 15.29 9.27 11.18
N GLU A 123 14.91 8.97 9.97
CA GLU A 123 15.83 8.62 8.91
C GLU A 123 16.76 9.80 8.56
N ARG A 124 17.89 9.46 7.97
CA ARG A 124 18.90 10.41 7.47
C ARG A 124 18.25 11.50 6.62
N GLY A 125 18.60 12.76 6.87
CA GLY A 125 18.06 13.92 6.14
C GLY A 125 16.60 14.25 6.44
N ARG A 126 16.00 13.63 7.47
CA ARG A 126 14.64 13.95 7.91
C ARG A 126 14.67 14.70 9.23
N TYR A 127 13.90 15.80 9.28
CA TYR A 127 13.75 16.68 10.46
C TYR A 127 15.11 17.11 11.01
N PHE A 128 15.48 16.69 12.22
CA PHE A 128 16.78 17.00 12.83
C PHE A 128 17.89 15.99 12.52
N SER A 129 17.59 14.90 11.81
CA SER A 129 18.62 13.98 11.34
C SER A 129 19.46 14.62 10.24
N GLU A 130 20.78 14.52 10.38
CA GLU A 130 21.73 15.10 9.44
C GLU A 130 21.88 14.28 8.16
N GLY A 131 22.47 14.90 7.14
CA GLY A 131 22.68 14.29 5.82
C GLY A 131 21.52 14.53 4.87
N ASP A 132 21.53 13.83 3.76
CA ASP A 132 20.53 13.98 2.70
C ASP A 132 19.56 12.81 2.72
N TYR A 133 18.28 13.10 2.63
CA TYR A 133 17.25 12.07 2.50
C TYR A 133 17.21 11.53 1.07
N ASP A 134 17.28 10.23 0.95
CA ASP A 134 17.13 9.52 -0.31
C ASP A 134 16.22 8.32 -0.04
N ILE A 135 14.94 8.43 -0.39
CA ILE A 135 13.98 7.36 -0.18
C ILE A 135 14.50 6.04 -0.79
N LEU A 136 14.37 4.94 -0.06
CA LEU A 136 14.93 3.63 -0.43
C LEU A 136 16.46 3.63 -0.68
N GLY A 137 17.12 4.76 -0.51
CA GLY A 137 18.55 4.95 -0.69
C GLY A 137 19.33 5.14 0.60
N VAL A 138 18.65 5.18 1.74
CA VAL A 138 19.27 5.38 3.07
C VAL A 138 20.26 4.24 3.37
N PRO A 139 21.51 4.54 3.79
CA PRO A 139 22.51 3.53 4.06
C PRO A 139 22.05 2.50 5.10
N LEU A 140 22.21 1.21 4.79
CA LEU A 140 21.90 0.12 5.74
C LEU A 140 22.71 0.21 7.03
N THR A 141 23.91 0.81 6.95
CA THR A 141 24.79 1.02 8.08
C THR A 141 24.21 1.94 9.17
N ASP A 142 23.27 2.84 8.81
CA ASP A 142 22.61 3.71 9.80
C ASP A 142 21.83 2.89 10.83
N SER A 143 21.24 1.78 10.40
CA SER A 143 20.53 0.88 11.33
C SER A 143 21.49 0.07 12.20
N ASP A 144 22.62 -0.40 11.64
CA ASP A 144 23.64 -1.10 12.44
C ASP A 144 24.20 -0.18 13.50
N ASP A 145 24.58 1.06 13.12
CA ASP A 145 25.14 2.05 14.05
C ASP A 145 24.16 2.41 15.17
N ALA A 146 22.88 2.55 14.82
CA ALA A 146 21.83 2.80 15.81
C ALA A 146 21.63 1.62 16.77
N LEU A 147 21.64 0.37 16.25
CA LEU A 147 21.51 -0.84 17.06
C LEU A 147 22.72 -1.02 17.99
N ASP A 148 23.95 -0.81 17.49
CA ASP A 148 25.17 -0.88 18.29
C ASP A 148 25.15 0.17 19.41
N TRP A 149 24.76 1.42 19.07
CA TRP A 149 24.61 2.49 20.07
C TRP A 149 23.55 2.15 21.13
N MET A 150 22.40 1.58 20.74
CA MET A 150 21.36 1.15 21.69
C MET A 150 21.84 0.03 22.61
N GLY A 151 22.65 -0.91 22.12
CA GLY A 151 23.24 -1.97 22.92
C GLY A 151 24.20 -1.43 24.00
N GLU A 152 24.91 -0.33 23.73
CA GLU A 152 25.87 0.29 24.64
C GLU A 152 25.23 1.19 25.71
N LEU A 153 23.95 1.51 25.62
CA LEU A 153 23.26 2.36 26.60
C LEU A 153 23.28 1.71 28.01
N PRO A 154 23.61 2.43 29.07
CA PRO A 154 23.83 1.84 30.40
C PRO A 154 22.59 1.12 30.97
N TRP A 155 21.43 1.53 30.54
CA TRP A 155 20.13 0.95 30.93
C TRP A 155 19.59 -0.08 29.92
N SER A 156 20.29 -0.38 28.85
CA SER A 156 19.91 -1.35 27.84
C SER A 156 20.19 -2.79 28.26
N LEU A 157 19.31 -3.73 27.90
CA LEU A 157 19.56 -5.17 27.99
C LEU A 157 20.31 -5.73 26.77
N ASP A 158 20.69 -4.88 25.82
CA ASP A 158 21.26 -5.30 24.52
C ASP A 158 20.32 -6.26 23.75
N LYS A 159 19.02 -6.00 23.86
CA LYS A 159 17.96 -6.72 23.14
C LYS A 159 17.00 -5.72 22.52
N VAL A 160 16.96 -5.70 21.20
CA VAL A 160 16.14 -4.78 20.41
C VAL A 160 15.15 -5.55 19.55
N GLY A 161 13.89 -5.15 19.60
CA GLY A 161 12.83 -5.59 18.69
C GLY A 161 12.39 -4.45 17.78
N LEU A 162 12.16 -4.75 16.49
CA LEU A 162 11.68 -3.77 15.53
C LEU A 162 10.17 -3.88 15.36
N ILE A 163 9.52 -2.73 15.15
CA ILE A 163 8.11 -2.65 14.77
C ILE A 163 7.89 -1.43 13.88
N GLY A 164 6.91 -1.51 13.00
CA GLY A 164 6.47 -0.39 12.18
C GLY A 164 5.69 -0.83 10.96
N CYS A 165 4.93 0.10 10.39
CA CYS A 165 4.11 -0.13 9.22
C CYS A 165 4.56 0.74 8.04
N SER A 166 4.41 0.22 6.80
CA SER A 166 4.72 0.96 5.58
C SER A 166 6.20 1.39 5.53
N SER A 167 6.46 2.65 5.23
CA SER A 167 7.84 3.18 5.21
C SER A 167 8.54 3.12 6.57
N THR A 168 7.82 3.00 7.68
CA THR A 168 8.42 2.72 8.99
C THR A 168 8.91 1.26 9.11
N ALA A 169 8.47 0.37 8.21
CA ALA A 169 8.91 -1.03 8.15
C ALA A 169 9.88 -1.32 7.00
N GLU A 170 10.03 -0.41 6.03
CA GLU A 170 10.74 -0.67 4.77
C GLU A 170 12.20 -1.11 4.95
N TRP A 171 12.85 -0.64 5.99
CA TRP A 171 14.25 -0.93 6.28
C TRP A 171 14.44 -2.23 7.11
N GLN A 172 13.36 -2.77 7.72
CA GLN A 172 13.47 -3.86 8.70
C GLN A 172 14.03 -5.15 8.10
N LEU A 173 13.58 -5.54 6.90
CA LEU A 173 14.06 -6.77 6.25
C LEU A 173 15.54 -6.66 5.89
N ALA A 174 15.94 -5.53 5.38
CA ALA A 174 17.32 -5.29 4.97
C ALA A 174 18.26 -5.31 6.18
N VAL A 175 17.91 -4.69 7.30
CA VAL A 175 18.73 -4.73 8.52
C VAL A 175 18.69 -6.10 9.21
N ALA A 176 17.55 -6.79 9.19
CA ALA A 176 17.44 -8.15 9.71
C ALA A 176 18.37 -9.14 8.99
N SER A 177 18.70 -8.88 7.73
CA SER A 177 19.65 -9.70 6.96
C SER A 177 21.12 -9.47 7.32
N ARG A 178 21.43 -8.45 8.13
CA ARG A 178 22.82 -8.08 8.45
C ARG A 178 23.39 -8.81 9.67
N GLY A 179 22.53 -9.40 10.52
CA GLY A 179 22.96 -10.18 11.69
C GLY A 179 23.54 -9.34 12.82
N ASN A 180 23.02 -8.12 13.05
CA ASN A 180 23.40 -7.31 14.19
C ASN A 180 23.06 -8.02 15.51
N LYS A 181 23.97 -7.99 16.49
CA LYS A 181 23.86 -8.77 17.74
C LYS A 181 22.74 -8.28 18.66
N ALA A 182 22.48 -6.98 18.69
CA ALA A 182 21.43 -6.40 19.51
C ALA A 182 20.04 -6.71 18.96
N LEU A 183 19.92 -6.94 17.66
CA LEU A 183 18.65 -7.23 17.01
C LEU A 183 18.18 -8.66 17.31
N THR A 184 17.07 -8.78 18.01
CA THR A 184 16.56 -10.06 18.51
C THR A 184 15.35 -10.55 17.72
N THR A 185 14.45 -9.66 17.29
CA THR A 185 13.23 -10.00 16.56
C THR A 185 12.69 -8.77 15.82
N PHE A 186 11.75 -9.00 14.89
CA PHE A 186 11.12 -7.91 14.14
C PHE A 186 9.65 -8.19 13.84
N ILE A 187 8.87 -7.11 13.77
CA ILE A 187 7.44 -7.11 13.42
C ILE A 187 7.24 -6.14 12.24
N PRO A 188 7.43 -6.61 11.00
CA PRO A 188 7.20 -5.78 9.82
C PRO A 188 5.71 -5.79 9.47
N GLU A 189 5.13 -4.61 9.35
CA GLU A 189 3.73 -4.44 9.04
C GLU A 189 3.58 -3.78 7.66
N SER A 190 2.84 -4.42 6.72
CA SER A 190 2.61 -3.87 5.37
C SER A 190 3.89 -3.30 4.73
N PHE A 191 4.92 -4.08 4.71
CA PHE A 191 6.34 -3.69 4.56
C PHE A 191 6.85 -3.71 3.11
N GLY A 192 5.98 -3.83 2.12
CA GLY A 192 6.37 -3.98 0.71
C GLY A 192 7.24 -2.85 0.16
N ALA A 193 7.17 -1.65 0.76
CA ALA A 193 8.07 -0.55 0.44
C ALA A 193 9.56 -0.90 0.60
N GLY A 194 9.90 -1.85 1.49
CA GLY A 194 11.25 -2.34 1.69
C GLY A 194 11.66 -3.54 0.81
N VAL A 195 10.76 -4.06 -0.01
CA VAL A 195 11.02 -5.24 -0.85
C VAL A 195 11.35 -4.80 -2.27
N GLY A 196 12.60 -5.01 -2.70
CA GLY A 196 13.01 -4.73 -4.06
C GLY A 196 12.51 -5.79 -5.05
N ARG A 197 12.91 -7.03 -4.81
CA ARG A 197 12.45 -8.20 -5.58
C ARG A 197 12.40 -9.45 -4.70
N VAL A 198 11.47 -10.34 -5.00
CA VAL A 198 11.39 -11.67 -4.39
C VAL A 198 10.60 -12.61 -5.30
N GLY A 199 11.20 -13.74 -5.70
CA GLY A 199 10.56 -14.66 -6.62
C GLY A 199 10.07 -13.97 -7.91
N PRO A 200 8.76 -14.07 -8.25
CA PRO A 200 8.22 -13.43 -9.45
C PRO A 200 8.01 -11.91 -9.30
N TYR A 201 8.07 -11.36 -8.09
CA TYR A 201 7.80 -9.95 -7.83
C TYR A 201 9.05 -9.09 -8.03
N PHE A 202 8.88 -7.99 -8.76
CA PHE A 202 9.94 -7.05 -9.10
C PHE A 202 9.40 -5.62 -8.99
N GLU A 203 9.07 -5.20 -7.75
CA GLU A 203 8.34 -3.95 -7.50
C GLU A 203 9.21 -2.79 -7.05
N GLN A 204 10.47 -3.04 -6.69
CA GLN A 204 11.44 -2.02 -6.29
C GLN A 204 10.89 -1.07 -5.21
N GLY A 205 10.36 -1.66 -4.13
CA GLY A 205 9.83 -0.89 -3.02
C GLY A 205 8.51 -0.18 -3.34
N ASN A 206 7.61 -0.84 -4.05
CA ASN A 206 6.30 -0.31 -4.49
C ASN A 206 6.38 0.78 -5.58
N TRP A 207 7.53 1.02 -6.22
CA TRP A 207 7.60 1.98 -7.31
C TRP A 207 7.00 1.45 -8.60
N PHE A 208 7.07 0.13 -8.79
CA PHE A 208 6.52 -0.51 -9.98
C PHE A 208 5.55 -1.62 -9.63
N ARG A 209 4.59 -1.84 -10.51
CA ARG A 209 3.82 -3.06 -10.61
C ARG A 209 3.78 -3.47 -12.06
N GLY A 210 4.28 -4.68 -12.40
CA GLY A 210 4.35 -5.10 -13.80
C GLY A 210 5.14 -4.17 -14.72
N GLY A 211 6.02 -3.34 -14.20
CA GLY A 211 6.77 -2.31 -14.93
C GLY A 211 6.02 -0.98 -15.15
N ALA A 212 4.77 -0.86 -14.74
CA ALA A 212 4.05 0.40 -14.64
C ALA A 212 4.41 1.11 -13.32
N VAL A 213 4.48 2.43 -13.32
CA VAL A 213 4.78 3.22 -12.13
C VAL A 213 3.55 3.30 -11.23
N GLN A 214 3.71 3.08 -9.94
CA GLN A 214 2.66 3.30 -8.95
C GLN A 214 2.63 4.78 -8.54
N MET A 215 1.51 5.47 -8.79
CA MET A 215 1.39 6.92 -8.62
C MET A 215 1.13 7.38 -7.18
N LEU A 216 1.02 6.44 -6.24
CA LEU A 216 0.83 6.74 -4.82
C LEU A 216 1.89 7.70 -4.25
N PHE A 217 3.10 7.64 -4.78
CA PHE A 217 4.21 8.48 -4.32
C PHE A 217 4.01 9.97 -4.64
N GLY A 218 3.14 10.30 -5.60
CA GLY A 218 2.83 11.69 -5.91
C GLY A 218 2.31 12.44 -4.69
N SER A 219 1.20 12.00 -4.13
CA SER A 219 0.60 12.63 -2.95
C SER A 219 1.37 12.32 -1.67
N TRP A 220 1.87 11.09 -1.51
CA TRP A 220 2.60 10.70 -0.30
C TRP A 220 3.82 11.57 -0.04
N LEU A 221 4.63 11.84 -1.05
CA LEU A 221 5.82 12.68 -0.92
C LEU A 221 5.48 14.12 -0.55
N TYR A 222 4.39 14.66 -1.09
CA TYR A 222 3.94 16.00 -0.78
C TYR A 222 3.33 16.09 0.63
N ASP A 223 2.38 15.21 0.95
CA ASP A 223 1.60 15.26 2.18
C ASP A 223 2.44 15.07 3.44
N TYR A 224 3.57 14.37 3.33
CA TYR A 224 4.50 14.19 4.43
C TYR A 224 5.68 15.18 4.42
N GLY A 225 5.54 16.30 3.70
CA GLY A 225 6.51 17.40 3.77
C GLY A 225 7.90 17.07 3.23
N LEU A 226 7.98 16.08 2.33
CA LEU A 226 9.24 15.66 1.73
C LEU A 226 9.73 16.62 0.64
N LEU A 227 8.94 17.65 0.32
CA LEU A 227 9.09 18.47 -0.88
C LEU A 227 9.05 20.00 -0.65
N THR A 228 8.87 20.50 0.57
CA THR A 228 8.78 21.93 0.83
C THR A 228 10.15 22.51 1.15
N ASP A 229 10.67 23.33 0.25
CA ASP A 229 11.99 23.97 0.35
C ASP A 229 12.01 25.24 1.23
N ASP A 230 10.84 25.82 1.54
CA ASP A 230 10.78 27.07 2.29
C ASP A 230 10.82 26.90 3.80
N GLY A 231 10.92 25.66 4.29
CA GLY A 231 11.29 25.29 5.68
C GLY A 231 10.50 25.96 6.80
N HIS A 232 9.57 26.82 6.48
CA HIS A 232 8.80 27.58 7.44
C HIS A 232 7.34 27.13 7.48
N PRO A 233 6.93 26.44 8.54
CA PRO A 233 5.53 26.07 8.71
C PRO A 233 4.68 27.35 8.76
N LYS A 234 3.64 27.41 7.93
CA LYS A 234 2.63 28.47 8.00
C LYS A 234 1.68 28.11 9.12
N PHE A 235 1.81 28.77 10.25
CA PHE A 235 0.95 28.54 11.40
C PHE A 235 -0.46 29.08 11.17
N PRO A 236 -1.51 28.36 11.58
CA PRO A 236 -2.88 28.86 11.54
C PRO A 236 -3.02 30.12 12.38
N PRO A 237 -3.87 31.07 12.00
CA PRO A 237 -4.15 32.24 12.81
C PRO A 237 -4.79 31.84 14.14
N GLY A 238 -4.44 32.52 15.23
CA GLY A 238 -5.06 32.33 16.55
C GLY A 238 -4.22 31.56 17.56
N ILE A 239 -3.06 30.97 17.17
CA ILE A 239 -2.14 30.38 18.14
C ILE A 239 -1.26 31.48 18.73
N SER A 240 -1.18 31.55 20.07
CA SER A 240 -0.34 32.55 20.71
C SER A 240 1.16 32.25 20.53
N HIS A 241 1.95 33.30 20.37
CA HIS A 241 3.41 33.15 20.29
C HIS A 241 4.00 32.43 21.51
N GLU A 242 3.45 32.66 22.70
CA GLU A 242 3.88 32.00 23.93
C GLU A 242 3.64 30.49 23.90
N ALA A 243 2.48 30.04 23.37
CA ALA A 243 2.18 28.62 23.20
C ALA A 243 3.16 27.96 22.21
N LEU A 244 3.44 28.62 21.09
CA LEU A 244 4.41 28.12 20.10
C LEU A 244 5.83 28.02 20.68
N VAL A 245 6.30 29.03 21.41
CA VAL A 245 7.62 29.01 22.07
C VAL A 245 7.70 27.90 23.12
N THR A 246 6.61 27.68 23.86
CA THR A 246 6.55 26.63 24.86
C THR A 246 6.60 25.25 24.21
N ALA A 247 5.80 25.02 23.18
CA ALA A 247 5.81 23.76 22.43
C ALA A 247 7.16 23.48 21.74
N ALA A 248 7.80 24.50 21.15
CA ALA A 248 9.08 24.37 20.46
C ALA A 248 10.24 23.94 21.33
N LYS A 249 10.12 24.05 22.66
CA LYS A 249 11.15 23.54 23.59
C LYS A 249 11.25 22.00 23.58
N SER A 250 10.14 21.33 23.37
CA SER A 250 10.04 19.86 23.44
C SER A 250 9.72 19.20 22.11
N TYR A 251 9.03 19.90 21.21
CA TYR A 251 8.49 19.35 19.97
C TYR A 251 8.98 20.10 18.74
N ASP A 252 8.89 19.43 17.60
CA ASP A 252 8.90 20.10 16.31
C ASP A 252 7.53 20.71 16.08
N LEU A 253 7.49 21.93 15.58
CA LEU A 253 6.23 22.56 15.23
C LEU A 253 5.85 22.12 13.82
N SER A 254 4.77 21.38 13.69
CA SER A 254 4.30 20.90 12.40
C SER A 254 3.04 21.64 11.95
N ALA A 255 3.13 22.21 10.75
CA ALA A 255 1.96 22.66 10.00
C ALA A 255 1.67 21.65 8.89
N HIS A 256 0.41 21.45 8.58
CA HIS A 256 0.03 20.63 7.45
C HIS A 256 0.26 21.39 6.14
N PRO A 257 0.75 20.73 5.07
CA PRO A 257 0.84 21.36 3.76
C PRO A 257 -0.58 21.70 3.24
N PRO A 258 -0.70 22.66 2.32
CA PRO A 258 -1.99 22.95 1.68
C PRO A 258 -2.59 21.69 1.06
N THR A 259 -3.90 21.51 1.21
CA THR A 259 -4.61 20.38 0.60
C THR A 259 -4.58 20.51 -0.93
N ILE A 260 -4.17 19.47 -1.61
CA ILE A 260 -4.12 19.38 -3.07
C ILE A 260 -5.29 18.52 -3.57
N ASP A 261 -5.90 18.93 -4.66
CA ASP A 261 -6.81 18.09 -5.44
C ASP A 261 -5.97 17.14 -6.32
N TRP A 262 -5.65 15.98 -5.75
CA TRP A 262 -4.82 14.99 -6.43
C TRP A 262 -5.52 14.37 -7.63
N SER A 263 -6.86 14.33 -7.66
CA SER A 263 -7.61 13.85 -8.83
C SER A 263 -7.34 14.70 -10.07
N LYS A 264 -7.06 15.98 -9.86
CA LYS A 264 -6.70 16.92 -10.92
C LYS A 264 -5.19 16.98 -11.17
N ALA A 265 -4.40 17.04 -10.09
CA ALA A 265 -2.95 17.21 -10.22
C ALA A 265 -2.30 16.03 -10.97
N LEU A 266 -2.69 14.78 -10.65
CA LEU A 266 -2.16 13.58 -11.31
C LEU A 266 -2.57 13.46 -12.79
N GLN A 267 -3.57 14.22 -13.26
CA GLN A 267 -3.95 14.25 -14.69
C GLN A 267 -2.93 15.01 -15.56
N HIS A 268 -2.05 15.81 -14.96
CA HIS A 268 -1.10 16.62 -15.71
C HIS A 268 -0.11 15.78 -16.53
N LEU A 269 0.21 16.25 -17.74
CA LEU A 269 1.26 15.72 -18.60
C LEU A 269 2.15 16.88 -19.11
N PRO A 270 3.46 16.70 -19.21
CA PRO A 270 4.20 15.49 -18.80
C PRO A 270 4.23 15.32 -17.28
N GLU A 271 4.33 14.08 -16.82
CA GLU A 271 4.28 13.75 -15.39
C GLU A 271 5.35 14.46 -14.56
N LYS A 272 6.53 14.71 -15.15
CA LYS A 272 7.62 15.46 -14.51
C LYS A 272 7.22 16.84 -13.98
N ASP A 273 6.20 17.45 -14.56
CA ASP A 273 5.76 18.80 -14.23
C ASP A 273 4.62 18.84 -13.18
N ILE A 274 4.15 17.67 -12.69
CA ILE A 274 3.04 17.58 -11.73
C ILE A 274 3.30 18.46 -10.51
N TYR A 275 4.48 18.38 -9.90
CA TYR A 275 4.78 19.18 -8.69
C TYR A 275 4.92 20.67 -8.97
N ALA A 276 5.46 21.04 -10.12
CA ALA A 276 5.50 22.45 -10.52
C ALA A 276 4.09 23.06 -10.61
N THR A 277 3.10 22.27 -11.05
CA THR A 277 1.71 22.74 -11.19
C THR A 277 1.01 22.98 -9.85
N ILE A 278 1.47 22.34 -8.79
CA ILE A 278 0.92 22.52 -7.43
C ILE A 278 1.79 23.42 -6.54
N GLY A 279 2.80 24.09 -7.13
CA GLY A 279 3.66 25.01 -6.41
C GLY A 279 4.78 24.36 -5.57
N ALA A 280 5.12 23.10 -5.84
CA ALA A 280 6.19 22.36 -5.22
C ALA A 280 7.27 21.96 -6.24
N PRO A 281 8.09 22.91 -6.74
CA PRO A 281 8.97 22.68 -7.91
C PRO A 281 10.15 21.73 -7.65
N HIS A 282 10.45 21.43 -6.39
CA HIS A 282 11.62 20.63 -6.00
C HIS A 282 11.16 19.33 -5.36
N GLY A 283 10.70 18.38 -6.14
CA GLY A 283 10.27 17.10 -5.64
C GLY A 283 11.17 15.94 -6.04
N ILE A 284 11.01 14.82 -5.38
CA ILE A 284 11.66 13.53 -5.68
C ILE A 284 11.31 13.00 -7.08
N PHE A 285 10.26 13.53 -7.70
CA PHE A 285 10.03 13.37 -9.13
C PHE A 285 11.09 14.11 -9.98
N ALA A 286 12.01 14.83 -9.34
CA ALA A 286 13.16 15.42 -10.02
C ALA A 286 14.03 14.37 -10.72
N ASP A 287 14.82 14.81 -11.69
CA ASP A 287 15.69 13.94 -12.50
C ASP A 287 16.79 13.23 -11.69
N ALA A 288 17.11 13.73 -10.49
CA ALA A 288 18.08 13.11 -9.59
C ALA A 288 17.71 13.31 -8.12
N THR A 289 18.08 12.35 -7.27
CA THR A 289 18.03 12.47 -5.82
C THR A 289 19.24 13.28 -5.31
N PRO A 290 19.22 13.75 -4.03
CA PRO A 290 20.38 14.43 -3.42
C PRO A 290 21.69 13.62 -3.49
N SER A 291 21.61 12.29 -3.49
CA SER A 291 22.76 11.40 -3.67
C SER A 291 23.30 11.32 -5.09
N GLY A 292 22.72 12.04 -6.04
CA GLY A 292 23.10 12.03 -7.46
C GLY A 292 22.63 10.82 -8.26
N LYS A 293 21.80 9.94 -7.67
CA LYS A 293 21.16 8.85 -8.38
C LYS A 293 20.02 9.39 -9.25
N PRO A 294 19.62 8.67 -10.32
CA PRO A 294 18.42 9.04 -11.09
C PRO A 294 17.22 9.20 -10.16
N GLY A 295 16.34 10.12 -10.47
CA GLY A 295 15.07 10.31 -9.76
C GLY A 295 14.27 9.00 -9.74
N MET A 296 13.43 8.83 -8.72
CA MET A 296 12.74 7.55 -8.52
C MET A 296 11.87 7.16 -9.70
N ILE A 297 11.17 8.14 -10.28
CA ILE A 297 10.28 7.89 -11.42
C ILE A 297 11.04 7.72 -12.75
N THR A 298 12.28 8.19 -12.83
CA THR A 298 13.11 8.05 -14.03
C THR A 298 13.94 6.78 -14.05
N ARG A 299 14.08 6.08 -12.91
CA ARG A 299 14.73 4.78 -12.86
C ARG A 299 13.87 3.75 -13.59
N THR A 300 14.51 2.93 -14.41
CA THR A 300 13.84 1.73 -14.94
C THR A 300 13.79 0.64 -13.88
N PRO A 301 12.87 -0.34 -13.97
CA PRO A 301 12.82 -1.44 -13.00
C PRO A 301 14.15 -2.18 -12.80
N ASN A 302 14.99 -2.24 -13.84
CA ASN A 302 16.28 -2.94 -13.83
C ASN A 302 17.49 -2.07 -13.46
N ASP A 303 17.29 -0.82 -13.04
CA ASP A 303 18.39 0.08 -12.66
C ASP A 303 19.13 -0.48 -11.42
N PRO A 304 20.46 -0.69 -11.49
CA PRO A 304 21.22 -1.26 -10.38
C PRO A 304 21.27 -0.34 -9.15
N SER A 305 20.96 0.94 -9.30
CA SER A 305 20.95 1.89 -8.18
C SER A 305 19.86 1.62 -7.14
N TRP A 306 18.84 0.81 -7.47
CA TRP A 306 17.84 0.34 -6.51
C TRP A 306 18.45 -0.43 -5.32
N TYR A 307 19.59 -1.09 -5.52
CA TYR A 307 20.23 -1.94 -4.51
C TYR A 307 21.41 -1.29 -3.80
N GLN A 308 21.57 0.03 -3.94
CA GLN A 308 22.61 0.80 -3.24
C GLN A 308 22.14 1.35 -1.87
N GLY A 309 20.93 1.01 -1.45
CA GLY A 309 20.31 1.48 -0.22
C GLY A 309 19.53 0.39 0.51
N GLY A 310 18.41 0.77 1.12
CA GLY A 310 17.66 -0.03 2.09
C GLY A 310 16.79 -1.17 1.54
N LEU A 311 16.72 -1.41 0.22
CA LEU A 311 15.86 -2.46 -0.32
C LEU A 311 16.43 -3.86 -0.05
N TRP A 312 15.58 -4.69 0.55
CA TRP A 312 15.82 -6.11 0.68
C TRP A 312 15.47 -6.85 -0.62
N ASN A 313 16.20 -7.92 -0.91
CA ASN A 313 15.89 -8.84 -2.01
C ASN A 313 16.22 -10.28 -1.64
N ASP A 314 15.77 -11.22 -2.44
CA ASP A 314 15.93 -12.67 -2.22
C ASP A 314 17.37 -13.23 -2.34
N SER A 315 18.38 -12.39 -2.51
CA SER A 315 19.78 -12.76 -2.28
C SER A 315 20.24 -12.54 -0.83
N MET A 316 19.43 -11.83 -0.02
CA MET A 316 19.70 -11.50 1.38
C MET A 316 18.96 -12.47 2.31
N ARG A 317 19.68 -13.18 3.16
CA ARG A 317 19.09 -14.14 4.11
C ARG A 317 18.75 -13.45 5.42
N ILE A 318 17.61 -13.82 5.98
CA ILE A 318 17.19 -13.41 7.33
C ILE A 318 17.16 -14.66 8.21
N ASP A 319 17.84 -14.60 9.34
CA ASP A 319 17.88 -15.68 10.33
C ASP A 319 17.51 -15.13 11.71
N LEU A 320 16.35 -14.49 11.80
CA LEU A 320 15.75 -13.87 12.97
C LEU A 320 14.27 -14.23 13.08
N PRO A 321 13.71 -14.42 14.31
CA PRO A 321 12.27 -14.61 14.52
C PRO A 321 11.47 -13.40 14.01
N GLY A 322 10.36 -13.66 13.31
CA GLY A 322 9.52 -12.61 12.71
C GLY A 322 8.02 -12.84 12.86
N LEU A 323 7.31 -11.79 13.25
CA LEU A 323 5.86 -11.73 13.23
C LEU A 323 5.42 -10.76 12.12
N TRP A 324 4.89 -11.29 11.03
CA TRP A 324 4.61 -10.58 9.80
C TRP A 324 3.13 -10.17 9.74
N LEU A 325 2.84 -8.86 9.80
CA LEU A 325 1.47 -8.36 9.74
C LEU A 325 1.19 -7.79 8.34
N MET A 326 0.15 -8.30 7.70
CA MET A 326 -0.20 -8.01 6.29
C MET A 326 -1.70 -7.79 6.15
N THR A 327 -2.10 -7.17 5.03
CA THR A 327 -3.52 -6.90 4.74
C THR A 327 -3.86 -7.27 3.30
N TRP A 328 -5.13 -7.67 3.04
CA TRP A 328 -5.55 -8.05 1.69
C TRP A 328 -5.62 -6.86 0.74
N TYR A 329 -6.13 -5.72 1.19
CA TYR A 329 -6.16 -4.49 0.38
C TYR A 329 -4.91 -3.66 0.64
N ASP A 330 -3.75 -4.27 0.38
CA ASP A 330 -2.44 -3.66 0.52
C ASP A 330 -1.80 -3.38 -0.85
N VAL A 331 -1.00 -2.34 -0.88
CA VAL A 331 -0.21 -1.95 -2.05
C VAL A 331 0.73 -3.07 -2.53
N SER A 332 1.09 -4.02 -1.66
CA SER A 332 2.11 -5.03 -1.97
C SER A 332 1.91 -6.37 -1.26
N ILE A 333 0.68 -6.83 -1.11
CA ILE A 333 0.42 -8.12 -0.46
C ILE A 333 1.17 -9.28 -1.14
N GLY A 334 1.35 -9.26 -2.45
CA GLY A 334 2.10 -10.26 -3.19
C GLY A 334 3.57 -10.36 -2.74
N PRO A 335 4.38 -9.30 -2.86
CA PRO A 335 5.75 -9.26 -2.35
C PRO A 335 5.88 -9.58 -0.87
N ASN A 336 4.93 -9.12 -0.05
CA ASN A 336 4.92 -9.38 1.39
C ASN A 336 4.83 -10.87 1.70
N LEU A 337 3.88 -11.58 1.11
CA LEU A 337 3.71 -13.02 1.28
C LEU A 337 4.87 -13.81 0.67
N ALA A 338 5.40 -13.36 -0.46
CA ALA A 338 6.57 -13.99 -1.06
C ALA A 338 7.82 -13.85 -0.19
N ALA A 339 8.04 -12.69 0.44
CA ALA A 339 9.15 -12.48 1.39
C ALA A 339 9.01 -13.38 2.63
N TYR A 340 7.81 -13.44 3.22
CA TYR A 340 7.53 -14.35 4.32
C TYR A 340 7.86 -15.81 3.97
N ASN A 341 7.36 -16.30 2.83
CA ASN A 341 7.62 -17.68 2.37
C ASN A 341 9.11 -17.91 2.08
N TYR A 342 9.78 -16.93 1.48
CA TYR A 342 11.21 -17.01 1.19
C TYR A 342 12.01 -17.15 2.48
N VAL A 343 11.76 -16.32 3.48
CA VAL A 343 12.46 -16.39 4.78
C VAL A 343 12.21 -17.73 5.46
N ARG A 344 10.98 -18.22 5.50
CA ARG A 344 10.67 -19.55 6.03
C ARG A 344 11.41 -20.69 5.32
N SER A 345 11.61 -20.58 4.02
CA SER A 345 12.27 -21.62 3.23
C SER A 345 13.80 -21.60 3.31
N THR A 346 14.40 -20.47 3.69
CA THR A 346 15.84 -20.23 3.63
C THR A 346 16.53 -20.05 4.99
N ALA A 347 15.76 -19.70 6.05
CA ALA A 347 16.27 -19.58 7.41
C ALA A 347 16.68 -20.96 7.97
N SER A 348 17.41 -20.95 9.08
CA SER A 348 17.68 -22.18 9.85
C SER A 348 16.35 -22.82 10.32
N PRO A 349 16.30 -24.16 10.50
CA PRO A 349 15.05 -24.85 10.89
C PRO A 349 14.40 -24.28 12.16
N ALA A 350 15.20 -23.85 13.13
CA ALA A 350 14.71 -23.22 14.36
C ALA A 350 14.01 -21.89 14.05
N ILE A 351 14.66 -21.02 13.28
CA ILE A 351 14.11 -19.72 12.91
C ILE A 351 12.96 -19.82 11.91
N ALA A 352 12.99 -20.79 10.99
CA ALA A 352 11.86 -21.08 10.12
C ALA A 352 10.60 -21.45 10.92
N ALA A 353 10.77 -22.16 12.05
CA ALA A 353 9.68 -22.48 12.97
C ALA A 353 9.19 -21.25 13.78
N GLU A 354 9.93 -20.16 13.80
CA GLU A 354 9.61 -18.91 14.50
C GLU A 354 9.18 -17.78 13.53
N GLN A 355 8.71 -18.13 12.35
CA GLN A 355 8.08 -17.20 11.40
C GLN A 355 6.56 -17.35 11.46
N PHE A 356 5.86 -16.26 11.78
CA PHE A 356 4.40 -16.23 11.92
C PHE A 356 3.82 -15.08 11.08
N ALA A 357 2.69 -15.35 10.43
CA ALA A 357 2.02 -14.36 9.60
C ALA A 357 0.57 -14.14 10.01
N VAL A 358 0.11 -12.90 9.98
CA VAL A 358 -1.30 -12.52 10.14
C VAL A 358 -1.70 -11.68 8.94
N ILE A 359 -2.78 -12.07 8.24
CA ILE A 359 -3.29 -11.35 7.06
C ILE A 359 -4.74 -10.93 7.33
N ALA A 360 -4.95 -9.64 7.51
CA ALA A 360 -6.24 -9.04 7.83
C ALA A 360 -7.00 -8.55 6.58
N PRO A 361 -8.36 -8.49 6.61
CA PRO A 361 -9.16 -8.05 5.48
C PRO A 361 -9.33 -6.52 5.44
N VAL A 362 -8.29 -5.77 5.76
CA VAL A 362 -8.35 -4.32 5.85
C VAL A 362 -7.41 -3.67 4.84
N ALA A 363 -7.50 -2.34 4.69
CA ALA A 363 -6.59 -1.55 3.87
C ALA A 363 -5.23 -1.38 4.58
N HIS A 364 -4.25 -0.90 3.84
CA HIS A 364 -2.88 -0.65 4.25
C HIS A 364 -2.77 -0.05 5.67
N CYS A 365 -2.01 -0.66 6.56
CA CYS A 365 -1.77 -0.25 7.96
C CYS A 365 -3.04 -0.07 8.83
N SER A 366 -4.20 -0.61 8.43
CA SER A 366 -5.47 -0.34 9.12
C SER A 366 -5.88 -1.43 10.13
N TYR A 367 -4.97 -2.23 10.65
CA TYR A 367 -5.24 -3.38 11.53
C TYR A 367 -6.12 -3.04 12.74
N LYS A 368 -5.79 -1.99 13.47
CA LYS A 368 -6.50 -1.56 14.68
C LYS A 368 -7.85 -0.89 14.40
N ARG A 369 -8.22 -0.68 13.14
CA ARG A 369 -9.53 -0.13 12.73
C ARG A 369 -10.59 -1.22 12.53
N ALA A 370 -10.20 -2.50 12.60
CA ALA A 370 -11.14 -3.61 12.53
C ALA A 370 -12.17 -3.51 13.68
N ALA A 371 -13.43 -3.74 13.36
CA ALA A 371 -14.58 -3.63 14.25
C ALA A 371 -15.49 -4.86 14.11
N GLU A 372 -16.58 -4.90 14.85
CA GLU A 372 -17.61 -5.95 14.70
C GLU A 372 -18.24 -5.94 13.30
N HIS A 373 -18.33 -4.74 12.70
CA HIS A 373 -18.64 -4.52 11.29
C HIS A 373 -17.48 -3.77 10.66
N THR A 374 -16.53 -4.50 10.11
CA THR A 374 -15.34 -3.94 9.46
C THR A 374 -15.66 -3.56 8.02
N ILE A 375 -15.83 -2.27 7.76
CA ILE A 375 -16.12 -1.78 6.41
C ILE A 375 -14.82 -1.48 5.68
N VAL A 376 -14.61 -2.12 4.52
CA VAL A 376 -13.44 -1.90 3.66
C VAL A 376 -13.92 -1.55 2.25
N GLY A 377 -13.71 -0.31 1.84
CA GLY A 377 -14.39 0.21 0.69
C GLY A 377 -15.89 0.41 1.00
N GLU A 378 -16.74 -0.37 0.33
CA GLU A 378 -18.20 -0.41 0.52
C GLU A 378 -18.67 -1.73 1.13
N ARG A 379 -17.75 -2.69 1.26
CA ARG A 379 -18.06 -4.05 1.70
C ARG A 379 -17.92 -4.20 3.21
N ASP A 380 -18.91 -4.83 3.85
CA ASP A 380 -18.83 -5.29 5.23
C ASP A 380 -18.10 -6.65 5.28
N MET A 381 -16.92 -6.64 5.89
CA MET A 381 -16.11 -7.83 6.12
C MET A 381 -16.52 -8.59 7.40
N GLY A 382 -17.54 -8.11 8.13
CA GLY A 382 -17.93 -8.68 9.43
C GLY A 382 -16.92 -8.40 10.54
N ASP A 383 -16.93 -9.24 11.57
CA ASP A 383 -16.02 -9.10 12.71
C ASP A 383 -14.60 -9.57 12.37
N ALA A 384 -13.76 -8.61 11.99
CA ALA A 384 -12.36 -8.84 11.68
C ALA A 384 -11.40 -8.46 12.82
N ARG A 385 -11.94 -8.17 14.03
CA ARG A 385 -11.13 -7.81 15.19
C ARG A 385 -10.14 -8.93 15.55
N LEU A 386 -8.94 -8.50 15.93
CA LEU A 386 -7.91 -9.32 16.52
C LEU A 386 -7.21 -8.47 17.58
N ASP A 387 -6.83 -9.07 18.68
CA ASP A 387 -6.05 -8.38 19.73
C ASP A 387 -4.58 -8.30 19.30
N TYR A 388 -4.29 -7.26 18.50
CA TYR A 388 -2.93 -7.01 17.99
C TYR A 388 -1.97 -6.57 19.10
N ASP A 389 -2.47 -5.91 20.15
CA ASP A 389 -1.63 -5.49 21.28
C ASP A 389 -1.18 -6.71 22.09
N ALA A 390 -2.10 -7.62 22.43
CA ALA A 390 -1.74 -8.87 23.08
C ALA A 390 -0.79 -9.73 22.23
N LEU A 391 -0.97 -9.74 20.90
CA LEU A 391 -0.09 -10.47 19.99
C LEU A 391 1.31 -9.85 19.95
N THR A 392 1.40 -8.53 19.78
CA THR A 392 2.66 -7.78 19.69
C THR A 392 3.45 -7.85 20.99
N TYR A 393 2.82 -7.54 22.13
CA TYR A 393 3.52 -7.57 23.41
C TYR A 393 3.80 -9.00 23.87
N GLY A 394 2.92 -9.96 23.62
CA GLY A 394 3.20 -11.37 23.86
C GLY A 394 4.39 -11.88 23.05
N TRP A 395 4.55 -11.41 21.81
CA TRP A 395 5.72 -11.70 20.97
C TRP A 395 7.01 -11.11 21.56
N PHE A 396 6.99 -9.82 21.89
CA PHE A 396 8.15 -9.14 22.47
C PHE A 396 8.50 -9.69 23.86
N ASP A 397 7.54 -10.00 24.70
CA ASP A 397 7.77 -10.61 26.02
C ASP A 397 8.51 -11.95 25.89
N HIS A 398 8.14 -12.76 24.91
CA HIS A 398 8.81 -14.02 24.63
C HIS A 398 10.27 -13.80 24.18
N PHE A 399 10.50 -13.01 23.14
CA PHE A 399 11.83 -12.88 22.52
C PHE A 399 12.76 -11.91 23.25
N LEU A 400 12.26 -10.78 23.72
CA LEU A 400 13.08 -9.75 24.34
C LEU A 400 13.26 -9.95 25.86
N LYS A 401 12.23 -10.46 26.55
CA LYS A 401 12.31 -10.72 28.01
C LYS A 401 12.60 -12.19 28.33
N GLY A 402 12.42 -13.10 27.37
CA GLY A 402 12.59 -14.54 27.56
C GLY A 402 11.46 -15.20 28.34
N GLU A 403 10.25 -14.64 28.29
CA GLU A 403 9.09 -15.18 28.98
C GLU A 403 8.49 -16.39 28.25
N ASP A 404 8.22 -17.47 28.98
CA ASP A 404 7.45 -18.60 28.48
C ASP A 404 5.94 -18.35 28.64
N ASN A 405 5.41 -17.49 27.78
CA ASN A 405 4.00 -17.09 27.78
C ASN A 405 3.11 -17.94 26.85
N GLY A 406 3.71 -18.91 26.18
CA GLY A 406 3.04 -19.81 25.25
C GLY A 406 2.59 -19.18 23.94
N ILE A 407 3.07 -17.97 23.57
CA ILE A 407 2.65 -17.25 22.36
C ILE A 407 2.91 -18.07 21.09
N LEU A 408 4.04 -18.75 20.99
CA LEU A 408 4.40 -19.57 19.83
C LEU A 408 3.49 -20.78 19.65
N ALA A 409 3.00 -21.36 20.75
CA ALA A 409 2.08 -22.50 20.71
C ALA A 409 0.62 -22.09 20.43
N LYS A 410 0.22 -20.90 20.86
CA LYS A 410 -1.15 -20.38 20.71
C LYS A 410 -1.38 -19.68 19.37
N THR A 411 -0.32 -19.23 18.69
CA THR A 411 -0.40 -18.52 17.42
C THR A 411 -0.19 -19.50 16.27
N PRO A 412 -1.13 -19.64 15.31
CA PRO A 412 -0.90 -20.45 14.12
C PRO A 412 0.18 -19.82 13.24
N LYS A 413 0.90 -20.64 12.47
CA LYS A 413 1.98 -20.15 11.58
C LYS A 413 1.50 -19.13 10.57
N VAL A 414 0.31 -19.34 10.04
CA VAL A 414 -0.39 -18.39 9.18
C VAL A 414 -1.82 -18.25 9.69
N ARG A 415 -2.17 -17.07 10.13
CA ARG A 415 -3.55 -16.68 10.41
C ARG A 415 -4.00 -15.73 9.32
N TYR A 416 -5.08 -16.05 8.63
CA TYR A 416 -5.57 -15.25 7.54
C TYR A 416 -7.09 -15.13 7.58
N TYR A 417 -7.59 -14.01 7.08
CA TYR A 417 -9.04 -13.78 7.01
C TYR A 417 -9.56 -14.15 5.62
N THR A 418 -10.56 -15.04 5.56
CA THR A 418 -11.24 -15.37 4.31
C THR A 418 -12.45 -14.46 4.14
N MET A 419 -12.33 -13.49 3.22
CA MET A 419 -13.41 -12.60 2.83
C MET A 419 -14.59 -13.39 2.24
N GLY A 420 -15.79 -12.87 2.26
CA GLY A 420 -17.00 -13.57 1.78
C GLY A 420 -17.57 -14.57 2.76
N SER A 421 -16.76 -15.46 3.34
CA SER A 421 -17.14 -16.24 4.52
C SER A 421 -17.02 -15.45 5.82
N ASN A 422 -16.25 -14.36 5.78
CA ASN A 422 -15.99 -13.43 6.87
C ASN A 422 -15.50 -14.13 8.14
N LYS A 423 -14.44 -14.95 7.98
CA LYS A 423 -13.89 -15.75 9.08
C LYS A 423 -12.36 -15.73 9.09
N TRP A 424 -11.80 -15.67 10.28
CA TRP A 424 -10.41 -16.00 10.52
C TRP A 424 -10.16 -17.49 10.31
N GLN A 425 -9.11 -17.81 9.57
CA GLN A 425 -8.63 -19.15 9.27
C GLN A 425 -7.19 -19.30 9.76
N SER A 426 -6.71 -20.55 9.80
CA SER A 426 -5.33 -20.86 10.15
C SER A 426 -4.78 -21.98 9.28
N SER A 427 -3.48 -21.91 9.03
CA SER A 427 -2.72 -22.93 8.30
C SER A 427 -1.27 -22.95 8.79
N ASP A 428 -0.55 -24.03 8.50
CA ASP A 428 0.90 -24.08 8.73
C ASP A 428 1.68 -23.47 7.57
N THR A 429 1.06 -23.29 6.40
CA THR A 429 1.71 -22.79 5.19
C THR A 429 0.87 -21.70 4.52
N TRP A 430 1.50 -20.93 3.63
CA TRP A 430 0.82 -20.12 2.64
C TRP A 430 1.36 -20.47 1.24
N PRO A 431 0.51 -20.85 0.24
CA PRO A 431 -0.95 -21.08 0.38
C PRO A 431 -1.30 -22.14 1.44
N PRO A 432 -2.55 -22.16 1.95
CA PRO A 432 -2.96 -23.16 2.93
C PRO A 432 -2.93 -24.57 2.32
N GLU A 433 -2.72 -25.57 3.18
CA GLU A 433 -2.69 -26.96 2.77
C GLU A 433 -3.99 -27.36 2.06
N GLY A 434 -3.85 -28.09 0.97
CA GLY A 434 -4.99 -28.53 0.15
C GLY A 434 -5.43 -27.54 -0.93
N ALA A 435 -4.83 -26.36 -1.00
CA ALA A 435 -5.02 -25.46 -2.13
C ALA A 435 -4.54 -26.13 -3.43
N LYS A 436 -5.39 -26.15 -4.46
CA LYS A 436 -5.08 -26.74 -5.77
C LYS A 436 -5.33 -25.73 -6.88
N PRO A 437 -4.49 -25.69 -7.91
CA PRO A 437 -4.71 -24.83 -9.05
C PRO A 437 -5.94 -25.27 -9.83
N VAL A 438 -6.83 -24.32 -10.12
CA VAL A 438 -8.00 -24.47 -11.01
C VAL A 438 -7.94 -23.37 -12.04
N THR A 439 -7.87 -23.74 -13.32
CA THR A 439 -7.74 -22.80 -14.43
C THR A 439 -9.11 -22.56 -15.08
N TYR A 440 -9.41 -21.28 -15.29
CA TYR A 440 -10.49 -20.81 -16.13
C TYR A 440 -9.93 -20.12 -17.36
N TYR A 441 -10.47 -20.44 -18.52
CA TYR A 441 -10.09 -19.86 -19.80
C TYR A 441 -11.12 -18.81 -20.22
N LEU A 442 -10.62 -17.70 -20.73
CA LEU A 442 -11.44 -16.65 -21.32
C LEU A 442 -12.08 -17.18 -22.62
N THR A 443 -13.29 -16.77 -22.90
CA THR A 443 -13.98 -17.04 -24.15
C THR A 443 -15.04 -16.00 -24.44
N SER A 444 -15.27 -15.71 -25.72
CA SER A 444 -16.32 -14.83 -26.20
C SER A 444 -16.61 -15.10 -27.69
N GLY A 445 -17.62 -14.47 -28.24
CA GLY A 445 -17.83 -14.36 -29.69
C GLY A 445 -17.06 -13.18 -30.32
N GLY A 446 -16.14 -12.53 -29.58
CA GLY A 446 -15.42 -11.32 -29.98
C GLY A 446 -16.12 -10.03 -29.52
N HIS A 447 -16.97 -10.11 -28.50
CA HIS A 447 -17.75 -8.99 -27.96
C HIS A 447 -17.83 -9.01 -26.43
N ALA A 448 -16.69 -9.32 -25.75
CA ALA A 448 -16.63 -9.26 -24.29
C ALA A 448 -16.61 -7.82 -23.74
N ASN A 449 -16.72 -6.81 -24.62
CA ASN A 449 -16.73 -5.40 -24.24
C ASN A 449 -17.92 -5.08 -23.35
N SER A 450 -17.65 -4.43 -22.24
CA SER A 450 -18.56 -3.99 -21.20
C SER A 450 -19.35 -5.11 -20.47
N LEU A 451 -20.13 -4.70 -19.49
CA LEU A 451 -21.02 -5.57 -18.69
C LEU A 451 -22.03 -6.34 -19.55
N TYR A 452 -22.38 -5.82 -20.71
CA TYR A 452 -23.39 -6.41 -21.62
C TYR A 452 -22.79 -7.28 -22.73
N GLY A 453 -21.47 -7.49 -22.67
CA GLY A 453 -20.75 -8.35 -23.60
C GLY A 453 -21.06 -9.85 -23.41
N ASP A 454 -20.45 -10.67 -24.26
CA ASP A 454 -20.64 -12.13 -24.29
C ASP A 454 -19.48 -12.90 -23.59
N GLY A 455 -18.60 -12.19 -22.88
CA GLY A 455 -17.42 -12.78 -22.24
C GLY A 455 -17.79 -13.80 -21.15
N SER A 456 -17.17 -14.96 -21.22
CA SER A 456 -17.40 -16.08 -20.31
C SER A 456 -16.08 -16.71 -19.84
N LEU A 457 -16.13 -17.42 -18.71
CA LEU A 457 -15.03 -18.19 -18.14
C LEU A 457 -15.36 -19.68 -18.19
N LEU A 458 -14.53 -20.48 -18.87
CA LEU A 458 -14.74 -21.91 -19.08
C LEU A 458 -13.60 -22.75 -18.50
N ALA A 459 -13.87 -24.03 -18.23
CA ALA A 459 -12.87 -25.00 -17.75
C ALA A 459 -11.90 -25.48 -18.85
N ALA A 460 -12.16 -25.17 -20.11
CA ALA A 460 -11.32 -25.52 -21.25
C ALA A 460 -11.32 -24.38 -22.27
N PRO A 461 -10.22 -24.18 -23.02
CA PRO A 461 -10.14 -23.14 -24.03
C PRO A 461 -11.11 -23.41 -25.19
N ASP A 462 -11.66 -22.34 -25.76
CA ASP A 462 -12.48 -22.44 -26.98
C ASP A 462 -11.58 -22.82 -28.17
N PRO A 463 -12.02 -23.76 -29.04
CA PRO A 463 -11.28 -24.07 -30.24
C PRO A 463 -11.31 -22.95 -31.30
N LYS A 464 -12.24 -22.01 -31.18
CA LYS A 464 -12.38 -20.86 -32.09
C LYS A 464 -11.59 -19.67 -31.59
N ASP A 465 -10.94 -18.95 -32.49
CA ASP A 465 -10.35 -17.66 -32.22
C ASP A 465 -11.27 -16.53 -32.65
N SER A 466 -11.80 -15.80 -31.69
CA SER A 466 -12.60 -14.59 -31.91
C SER A 466 -12.09 -13.53 -30.94
N PRO A 467 -10.94 -12.91 -31.23
CA PRO A 467 -10.30 -12.00 -30.26
C PRO A 467 -11.22 -10.81 -29.95
N ASP A 468 -11.30 -10.48 -28.67
CA ASP A 468 -11.95 -9.28 -28.22
C ASP A 468 -11.08 -8.05 -28.50
N LYS A 469 -11.70 -6.98 -28.99
CA LYS A 469 -11.01 -5.78 -29.43
C LYS A 469 -11.52 -4.56 -28.68
N PHE A 470 -10.59 -3.70 -28.26
CA PHE A 470 -10.94 -2.42 -27.65
C PHE A 470 -9.91 -1.36 -28.01
N VAL A 471 -10.29 -0.11 -27.84
CA VAL A 471 -9.41 1.04 -28.06
C VAL A 471 -9.05 1.64 -26.71
N TYR A 472 -7.78 1.66 -26.40
CA TYR A 472 -7.26 2.38 -25.24
C TYR A 472 -6.83 3.79 -25.63
N ASP A 473 -7.43 4.78 -24.96
CA ASP A 473 -7.07 6.20 -25.07
C ASP A 473 -6.39 6.65 -23.77
N PRO A 474 -5.08 6.98 -23.81
CA PRO A 474 -4.38 7.46 -22.61
C PRO A 474 -4.92 8.80 -22.08
N MET A 475 -5.68 9.54 -22.87
CA MET A 475 -6.32 10.77 -22.41
C MET A 475 -7.69 10.54 -21.74
N ASN A 476 -8.20 9.30 -21.80
CA ASN A 476 -9.42 8.87 -21.14
C ASN A 476 -9.22 7.48 -20.50
N PRO A 477 -8.22 7.32 -19.61
CA PRO A 477 -7.90 6.02 -19.02
C PRO A 477 -9.06 5.50 -18.14
N VAL A 478 -9.11 4.18 -17.94
CA VAL A 478 -10.01 3.59 -16.95
C VAL A 478 -9.61 4.08 -15.56
N PRO A 479 -10.53 4.74 -14.83
CA PRO A 479 -10.19 5.30 -13.54
C PRO A 479 -10.02 4.23 -12.46
N THR A 480 -9.12 4.48 -11.51
CA THR A 480 -9.01 3.68 -10.28
C THR A 480 -10.31 3.78 -9.48
N HIS A 481 -10.86 2.63 -9.10
CA HIS A 481 -12.08 2.52 -8.31
C HIS A 481 -11.97 1.36 -7.31
N GLY A 482 -11.57 1.66 -6.09
CA GLY A 482 -11.19 0.64 -5.11
C GLY A 482 -9.86 -0.03 -5.44
N GLY A 483 -9.52 -1.07 -4.69
CA GLY A 483 -8.30 -1.85 -4.87
C GLY A 483 -7.32 -1.76 -3.71
N GLY A 484 -6.18 -2.44 -3.88
CA GLY A 484 -5.10 -2.54 -2.90
C GLY A 484 -4.09 -1.40 -3.05
N PHE A 485 -4.44 -0.20 -2.59
CA PHE A 485 -3.54 0.96 -2.63
C PHE A 485 -3.65 1.80 -1.35
N CYS A 486 -2.70 2.73 -1.17
CA CYS A 486 -2.76 3.83 -0.22
C CYS A 486 -2.32 5.14 -0.88
N CYS A 487 -2.51 6.23 -0.16
CA CYS A 487 -1.75 7.48 -0.38
C CYS A 487 -1.94 8.14 -1.76
N LEU A 488 -3.07 7.93 -2.45
CA LEU A 488 -3.38 8.58 -3.74
C LEU A 488 -4.10 9.93 -3.60
N GLY A 489 -4.37 10.38 -2.37
CA GLY A 489 -5.22 11.52 -2.07
C GLY A 489 -6.56 11.08 -1.45
N ALA A 490 -7.21 12.02 -0.77
CA ALA A 490 -8.44 11.73 0.00
C ALA A 490 -9.66 11.36 -0.88
N GLU A 491 -9.64 11.70 -2.16
CA GLU A 491 -10.67 11.41 -3.15
C GLU A 491 -10.67 9.96 -3.63
N TYR A 492 -9.56 9.23 -3.44
CA TYR A 492 -9.46 7.81 -3.81
C TYR A 492 -9.63 6.91 -2.60
N LYS A 493 -10.61 6.03 -2.67
CA LYS A 493 -10.96 5.13 -1.58
C LYS A 493 -10.46 3.72 -1.86
N PRO A 494 -9.52 3.17 -1.05
CA PRO A 494 -9.09 1.79 -1.21
C PRO A 494 -10.16 0.80 -0.73
N GLY A 495 -10.02 -0.46 -1.10
CA GLY A 495 -10.89 -1.55 -0.69
C GLY A 495 -11.85 -2.02 -1.77
N ALA A 496 -12.87 -2.76 -1.36
CA ALA A 496 -13.89 -3.30 -2.25
C ALA A 496 -14.91 -2.23 -2.62
N LEU A 497 -14.99 -1.86 -3.88
CA LEU A 497 -15.99 -0.94 -4.44
C LEU A 497 -16.75 -1.62 -5.59
N ASP A 498 -17.99 -1.17 -5.83
CA ASP A 498 -18.83 -1.73 -6.91
C ASP A 498 -18.33 -1.31 -8.29
N GLN A 499 -17.82 -2.25 -9.05
CA GLN A 499 -17.17 -2.04 -10.34
C GLN A 499 -18.14 -1.80 -11.51
N ARG A 500 -19.44 -1.98 -11.33
CA ARG A 500 -20.43 -1.89 -12.43
C ARG A 500 -20.35 -0.59 -13.23
N SER A 501 -19.96 0.52 -12.59
CA SER A 501 -19.78 1.79 -13.29
C SER A 501 -18.61 1.77 -14.29
N LEU A 502 -17.54 1.03 -13.99
CA LEU A 502 -16.41 0.83 -14.90
C LEU A 502 -16.72 -0.20 -15.96
N GLU A 503 -17.43 -1.25 -15.59
CA GLU A 503 -17.87 -2.30 -16.50
C GLU A 503 -18.83 -1.80 -17.60
N MET A 504 -19.33 -0.57 -17.51
CA MET A 504 -20.11 0.07 -18.60
C MET A 504 -19.25 0.58 -19.76
N ARG A 505 -17.92 0.62 -19.59
CA ARG A 505 -16.99 1.13 -20.60
C ARG A 505 -16.72 0.09 -21.67
N GLU A 506 -16.60 0.54 -22.93
CA GLU A 506 -16.26 -0.32 -24.08
C GLU A 506 -14.78 -0.75 -24.11
N ASP A 507 -13.92 -0.08 -23.32
CA ASP A 507 -12.51 -0.42 -23.16
C ASP A 507 -12.23 -1.29 -21.90
N VAL A 508 -13.28 -1.85 -21.31
CA VAL A 508 -13.23 -2.86 -20.25
C VAL A 508 -13.88 -4.15 -20.77
N LEU A 509 -13.08 -5.20 -20.93
CA LEU A 509 -13.56 -6.53 -21.29
C LEU A 509 -13.98 -7.27 -20.02
N VAL A 510 -15.14 -7.90 -20.04
CA VAL A 510 -15.78 -8.55 -18.88
C VAL A 510 -16.04 -10.01 -19.17
N TYR A 511 -15.42 -10.90 -18.38
CA TYR A 511 -15.60 -12.36 -18.50
C TYR A 511 -16.12 -12.92 -17.18
N SER A 512 -17.24 -13.63 -17.21
CA SER A 512 -17.88 -14.16 -16.00
C SER A 512 -18.13 -15.65 -16.07
N THR A 513 -18.08 -16.35 -14.93
CA THR A 513 -18.76 -17.63 -14.81
C THR A 513 -20.26 -17.39 -14.77
N GLY A 514 -21.07 -18.39 -15.04
CA GLY A 514 -22.46 -18.34 -14.57
C GLY A 514 -22.51 -18.37 -13.03
N PRO A 515 -23.71 -18.23 -12.42
CA PRO A 515 -23.88 -18.39 -10.98
C PRO A 515 -23.33 -19.75 -10.51
N LEU A 516 -22.46 -19.72 -9.50
CA LEU A 516 -21.82 -20.92 -8.95
C LEU A 516 -22.88 -21.81 -8.32
N LYS A 517 -22.85 -23.11 -8.63
CA LYS A 517 -23.76 -24.10 -8.02
C LYS A 517 -23.34 -24.42 -6.59
N GLU A 518 -22.04 -24.48 -6.37
CA GLU A 518 -21.39 -24.71 -5.07
C GLU A 518 -20.41 -23.59 -4.79
N GLY A 519 -20.24 -23.25 -3.52
CA GLY A 519 -19.26 -22.24 -3.14
C GLY A 519 -17.83 -22.73 -3.36
N ILE A 520 -16.95 -21.79 -3.71
CA ILE A 520 -15.51 -22.05 -3.84
C ILE A 520 -14.72 -21.10 -2.96
N GLU A 521 -13.73 -21.63 -2.25
CA GLU A 521 -12.75 -20.81 -1.54
C GLU A 521 -11.49 -20.69 -2.39
N VAL A 522 -11.10 -19.45 -2.69
CA VAL A 522 -9.83 -19.14 -3.35
C VAL A 522 -8.91 -18.56 -2.29
N SER A 523 -7.85 -19.28 -1.92
CA SER A 523 -6.86 -18.87 -0.91
C SER A 523 -5.46 -19.20 -1.41
N GLY A 524 -4.71 -18.18 -1.81
CA GLY A 524 -3.36 -18.33 -2.36
C GLY A 524 -3.11 -17.47 -3.59
N PRO A 525 -2.05 -17.78 -4.35
CA PRO A 525 -1.70 -17.07 -5.58
C PRO A 525 -2.76 -17.26 -6.67
N ILE A 526 -2.90 -16.21 -7.48
CA ILE A 526 -3.76 -16.16 -8.65
C ILE A 526 -2.87 -15.76 -9.81
N ASP A 527 -2.72 -16.67 -10.78
CA ASP A 527 -1.89 -16.45 -11.96
C ASP A 527 -2.76 -16.04 -13.16
N ALA A 528 -2.38 -14.97 -13.84
CA ALA A 528 -3.02 -14.53 -15.07
C ALA A 528 -2.06 -14.61 -16.25
N THR A 529 -2.57 -15.13 -17.37
CA THR A 529 -1.87 -15.16 -18.66
C THR A 529 -2.80 -14.65 -19.73
N LEU A 530 -2.36 -13.62 -20.45
CA LEU A 530 -3.08 -13.11 -21.62
C LEU A 530 -2.24 -13.33 -22.90
N TYR A 531 -2.96 -13.58 -23.99
CA TYR A 531 -2.40 -13.52 -25.33
C TYR A 531 -2.96 -12.28 -26.02
N VAL A 532 -2.10 -11.32 -26.32
CA VAL A 532 -2.51 -9.98 -26.72
C VAL A 532 -1.81 -9.52 -27.99
N ALA A 533 -2.47 -8.68 -28.76
CA ALA A 533 -1.88 -7.96 -29.87
C ALA A 533 -2.26 -6.47 -29.76
N SER A 534 -1.47 -5.61 -30.38
CA SER A 534 -1.71 -4.18 -30.47
C SER A 534 -1.14 -3.61 -31.76
N ASP A 535 -1.62 -2.45 -32.19
CA ASP A 535 -0.96 -1.67 -33.22
C ASP A 535 0.04 -0.64 -32.66
N ALA A 536 0.07 -0.47 -31.32
CA ALA A 536 1.04 0.37 -30.63
C ALA A 536 2.37 -0.35 -30.38
N LYS A 537 3.45 0.43 -30.21
CA LYS A 537 4.77 -0.12 -29.89
C LYS A 537 4.84 -0.65 -28.45
N ASP A 538 4.05 -0.08 -27.57
CA ASP A 538 3.91 -0.48 -26.17
C ASP A 538 2.51 -0.09 -25.68
N THR A 539 1.98 -0.86 -24.76
CA THR A 539 0.73 -0.59 -24.05
C THR A 539 0.73 -1.41 -22.76
N ASP A 540 -0.23 -1.17 -21.89
CA ASP A 540 -0.40 -1.95 -20.68
C ASP A 540 -1.65 -2.83 -20.78
N PHE A 541 -1.67 -3.93 -20.01
CA PHE A 541 -2.88 -4.69 -19.75
C PHE A 541 -3.08 -4.82 -18.25
N THR A 542 -4.33 -4.71 -17.83
CA THR A 542 -4.76 -4.92 -16.45
C THR A 542 -5.62 -6.17 -16.35
N VAL A 543 -5.57 -6.84 -15.21
CA VAL A 543 -6.45 -7.94 -14.85
C VAL A 543 -6.98 -7.68 -13.45
N LYS A 544 -8.30 -7.76 -13.28
CA LYS A 544 -8.96 -7.56 -12.01
C LYS A 544 -9.89 -8.73 -11.70
N LEU A 545 -9.75 -9.31 -10.50
CA LEU A 545 -10.64 -10.34 -9.99
C LEU A 545 -11.81 -9.69 -9.27
N ILE A 546 -13.02 -10.07 -9.62
CA ILE A 546 -14.28 -9.52 -9.12
C ILE A 546 -15.15 -10.64 -8.55
N GLU A 547 -15.84 -10.36 -7.45
CA GLU A 547 -16.96 -11.15 -6.97
C GLU A 547 -18.27 -10.46 -7.32
N VAL A 548 -19.15 -11.17 -8.06
CA VAL A 548 -20.50 -10.67 -8.36
C VAL A 548 -21.50 -11.35 -7.44
N LEU A 549 -22.23 -10.55 -6.68
CA LEU A 549 -23.26 -10.98 -5.76
C LEU A 549 -24.58 -11.28 -6.53
N PRO A 550 -25.54 -12.00 -5.92
CA PRO A 550 -26.82 -12.32 -6.58
C PRO A 550 -27.67 -11.11 -6.96
N ASP A 551 -27.47 -9.96 -6.31
CA ASP A 551 -28.14 -8.70 -6.65
C ASP A 551 -27.42 -7.90 -7.76
N GLY A 552 -26.32 -8.45 -8.29
CA GLY A 552 -25.52 -7.86 -9.34
C GLY A 552 -24.40 -6.92 -8.85
N THR A 553 -24.30 -6.63 -7.56
CA THR A 553 -23.16 -5.86 -7.01
C THR A 553 -21.84 -6.58 -7.31
N ALA A 554 -20.85 -5.87 -7.81
CA ALA A 554 -19.60 -6.43 -8.32
C ALA A 554 -18.40 -5.85 -7.56
N TYR A 555 -17.91 -6.56 -6.55
CA TYR A 555 -16.78 -6.08 -5.73
C TYR A 555 -15.43 -6.53 -6.27
N ASN A 556 -14.51 -5.59 -6.46
CA ASN A 556 -13.11 -5.90 -6.75
C ASN A 556 -12.43 -6.58 -5.54
N ILE A 557 -11.64 -7.60 -5.84
CA ILE A 557 -10.94 -8.41 -4.82
C ILE A 557 -9.44 -8.17 -4.89
N GLU A 558 -8.84 -8.28 -6.07
CA GLU A 558 -7.43 -8.10 -6.31
C GLU A 558 -7.19 -7.72 -7.76
N GLU A 559 -6.10 -7.02 -8.04
CA GLU A 559 -5.82 -6.48 -9.35
C GLU A 559 -4.32 -6.46 -9.67
N ASN A 560 -4.00 -6.49 -10.94
CA ASN A 560 -2.63 -6.37 -11.41
C ASN A 560 -2.56 -5.69 -12.78
N ILE A 561 -1.37 -5.20 -13.11
CA ILE A 561 -1.03 -4.56 -14.38
C ILE A 561 0.27 -5.15 -14.93
N GLN A 562 0.40 -5.20 -16.24
CA GLN A 562 1.65 -5.54 -16.91
C GLN A 562 1.90 -4.61 -18.09
N ARG A 563 2.99 -3.87 -18.05
CA ARG A 563 3.52 -3.09 -19.17
C ARG A 563 4.22 -4.00 -20.15
N VAL A 564 3.72 -4.07 -21.37
CA VAL A 564 4.09 -5.13 -22.31
C VAL A 564 5.55 -5.07 -22.72
N ARG A 565 6.20 -3.90 -22.72
CA ARG A 565 7.65 -3.79 -22.97
C ARG A 565 8.52 -4.61 -22.01
N TYR A 566 8.00 -4.95 -20.82
CA TYR A 566 8.68 -5.77 -19.81
C TYR A 566 8.20 -7.24 -19.76
N ARG A 567 7.42 -7.71 -20.73
CA ARG A 567 6.87 -9.09 -20.77
C ARG A 567 7.94 -10.19 -20.76
N GLU A 568 9.17 -9.88 -21.19
CA GLU A 568 10.28 -10.83 -21.20
C GLU A 568 11.15 -10.76 -19.92
N GLY A 569 10.71 -9.98 -18.94
CA GLY A 569 11.35 -9.82 -17.63
C GLY A 569 11.92 -8.42 -17.42
N TYR A 570 12.06 -8.07 -16.15
CA TYR A 570 12.44 -6.72 -15.70
C TYR A 570 13.97 -6.50 -15.67
N THR A 571 14.76 -7.57 -15.77
CA THR A 571 16.23 -7.51 -15.75
C THR A 571 16.84 -7.34 -17.14
N ARG A 572 16.00 -7.29 -18.16
CA ARG A 572 16.39 -7.16 -19.57
C ARG A 572 15.98 -5.79 -20.11
N PRO A 573 16.62 -5.31 -21.19
CA PRO A 573 16.12 -4.14 -21.90
C PRO A 573 14.66 -4.32 -22.36
N PRO A 574 13.87 -3.25 -22.41
CA PRO A 574 12.49 -3.30 -22.92
C PRO A 574 12.43 -3.87 -24.35
N VAL A 575 11.38 -4.65 -24.62
CA VAL A 575 11.12 -5.25 -25.95
C VAL A 575 9.79 -4.74 -26.49
N TRP A 576 9.85 -4.02 -27.61
CA TRP A 576 8.69 -3.40 -28.23
C TRP A 576 7.77 -4.41 -28.92
N MET A 577 6.50 -4.05 -29.04
CA MET A 577 5.52 -4.81 -29.82
C MET A 577 5.68 -4.54 -31.32
N GLU A 578 5.40 -5.57 -32.12
CA GLU A 578 5.19 -5.47 -33.57
C GLU A 578 3.68 -5.46 -33.83
N LYS A 579 3.21 -4.56 -34.68
CA LYS A 579 1.80 -4.38 -34.99
C LYS A 579 1.12 -5.70 -35.38
N GLY A 580 0.05 -6.05 -34.67
CA GLY A 580 -0.80 -7.22 -34.94
C GLY A 580 -0.18 -8.58 -34.62
N LYS A 581 1.05 -8.61 -34.07
CA LYS A 581 1.68 -9.85 -33.61
C LYS A 581 1.15 -10.20 -32.22
N VAL A 582 0.78 -11.46 -32.02
CA VAL A 582 0.28 -11.95 -30.74
C VAL A 582 1.45 -12.26 -29.81
N TYR A 583 1.38 -11.76 -28.59
CA TYR A 583 2.37 -11.97 -27.53
C TYR A 583 1.70 -12.61 -26.32
N LYS A 584 2.43 -13.53 -25.68
CA LYS A 584 2.06 -14.01 -24.35
C LYS A 584 2.52 -12.98 -23.30
N VAL A 585 1.60 -12.56 -22.44
CA VAL A 585 1.84 -11.67 -21.32
C VAL A 585 1.45 -12.39 -20.04
N THR A 586 2.37 -12.53 -19.11
CA THR A 586 2.14 -13.09 -17.78
C THR A 586 2.25 -11.99 -16.75
N PHE A 587 1.36 -12.01 -15.79
CA PHE A 587 1.34 -11.07 -14.68
C PHE A 587 2.10 -11.62 -13.47
N GLN A 588 2.60 -10.75 -12.62
CA GLN A 588 3.01 -11.15 -11.28
C GLN A 588 1.79 -11.74 -10.56
N PRO A 589 1.93 -12.81 -9.75
CA PRO A 589 0.77 -13.42 -9.11
C PRO A 589 0.04 -12.45 -8.18
N MET A 590 -1.27 -12.36 -8.29
CA MET A 590 -2.13 -11.73 -7.29
C MET A 590 -2.26 -12.65 -6.07
N GLN A 591 -2.67 -12.13 -4.91
CA GLN A 591 -2.80 -12.91 -3.68
C GLN A 591 -4.09 -12.53 -2.96
N THR A 592 -4.88 -13.53 -2.57
CA THR A 592 -6.10 -13.27 -1.80
C THR A 592 -6.56 -14.48 -0.99
N SER A 593 -7.53 -14.25 -0.09
CA SER A 593 -8.38 -15.30 0.47
C SER A 593 -9.83 -14.85 0.47
N ILE A 594 -10.63 -15.50 -0.36
CA ILE A 594 -12.05 -15.20 -0.53
C ILE A 594 -12.89 -16.46 -0.75
N TYR A 595 -14.09 -16.48 -0.20
CA TYR A 595 -15.11 -17.49 -0.45
C TYR A 595 -16.20 -16.91 -1.33
N PHE A 596 -16.30 -17.39 -2.55
CA PHE A 596 -17.43 -17.15 -3.45
C PHE A 596 -18.56 -18.08 -3.03
N ALA A 597 -19.66 -17.54 -2.54
CA ALA A 597 -20.81 -18.33 -2.10
C ALA A 597 -21.61 -18.93 -3.30
N PRO A 598 -22.47 -19.94 -3.08
CA PRO A 598 -23.43 -20.38 -4.10
C PRO A 598 -24.25 -19.19 -4.63
N ALA A 599 -24.56 -19.20 -5.91
CA ALA A 599 -25.22 -18.15 -6.68
C ALA A 599 -24.38 -16.87 -6.91
N HIS A 600 -23.20 -16.72 -6.31
CA HIS A 600 -22.24 -15.68 -6.69
C HIS A 600 -21.56 -16.07 -8.02
N GLN A 601 -20.90 -15.10 -8.67
CA GLN A 601 -20.12 -15.36 -9.87
C GLN A 601 -18.68 -14.87 -9.67
N LEU A 602 -17.76 -15.60 -10.26
CA LEU A 602 -16.41 -15.14 -10.45
C LEU A 602 -16.34 -14.36 -11.77
N ARG A 603 -15.74 -13.19 -11.75
CA ARG A 603 -15.60 -12.31 -12.90
C ARG A 603 -14.17 -11.81 -13.02
N ILE A 604 -13.73 -11.63 -14.26
CA ILE A 604 -12.45 -11.02 -14.62
C ILE A 604 -12.74 -9.81 -15.50
N GLU A 605 -12.15 -8.68 -15.14
CA GLU A 605 -12.06 -7.50 -15.98
C GLU A 605 -10.67 -7.40 -16.60
N ILE A 606 -10.59 -7.03 -17.89
CA ILE A 606 -9.35 -6.75 -18.60
C ILE A 606 -9.47 -5.37 -19.24
N SER A 607 -8.45 -4.55 -19.08
CA SER A 607 -8.33 -3.26 -19.75
C SER A 607 -6.85 -2.91 -19.96
N SER A 608 -6.55 -1.66 -20.32
CA SER A 608 -5.17 -1.16 -20.52
C SER A 608 -4.76 -0.07 -19.56
N SER A 609 -5.54 0.18 -18.51
CA SER A 609 -5.23 1.20 -17.50
C SER A 609 -6.00 0.98 -16.21
N ASN A 610 -5.48 1.55 -15.14
CA ASN A 610 -6.11 1.70 -13.83
C ASN A 610 -5.49 2.96 -13.19
N PHE A 611 -5.94 4.13 -13.67
CA PHE A 611 -5.32 5.40 -13.39
C PHE A 611 -6.13 6.19 -12.32
N PRO A 612 -5.49 6.79 -11.33
CA PRO A 612 -4.06 7.00 -11.17
C PRO A 612 -3.36 6.02 -10.19
N GLN A 613 -3.91 4.85 -9.89
CA GLN A 613 -3.15 3.87 -9.11
C GLN A 613 -1.82 3.56 -9.82
N PHE A 614 -1.88 3.34 -11.14
CA PHE A 614 -0.71 3.22 -12.00
C PHE A 614 -0.64 4.37 -13.01
N ASP A 615 0.58 4.71 -13.44
CA ASP A 615 0.77 5.67 -14.52
C ASP A 615 0.11 5.16 -15.82
N ARG A 616 -0.40 6.07 -16.63
CA ARG A 616 -0.98 5.72 -17.92
C ARG A 616 0.13 5.53 -18.95
N ASN A 617 0.12 4.39 -19.64
CA ASN A 617 1.01 4.21 -20.79
C ASN A 617 0.54 5.11 -21.95
N LEU A 618 1.42 5.95 -22.46
CA LEU A 618 1.12 6.84 -23.59
C LEU A 618 1.16 6.12 -24.95
N ASN A 619 1.45 4.81 -24.97
CA ASN A 619 1.47 3.90 -26.13
C ASN A 619 2.54 4.19 -27.17
N THR A 620 3.30 5.27 -27.02
CA THR A 620 4.31 5.74 -28.00
C THR A 620 5.54 4.82 -28.09
N GLY A 621 5.77 4.05 -27.00
CA GLY A 621 7.02 3.32 -26.79
C GLY A 621 8.18 4.20 -26.32
N GLY A 622 7.90 5.46 -26.00
CA GLY A 622 8.87 6.42 -25.48
C GLY A 622 8.96 6.44 -23.96
N ASP A 623 9.28 7.61 -23.42
CA ASP A 623 9.41 7.88 -21.99
C ASP A 623 8.16 8.63 -21.50
N ASN A 624 7.24 7.89 -20.87
CA ASN A 624 5.99 8.44 -20.35
C ASN A 624 6.18 9.64 -19.42
N TYR A 625 7.26 9.66 -18.64
CA TYR A 625 7.53 10.72 -17.68
C TYR A 625 7.75 12.09 -18.34
N ASN A 626 8.37 12.08 -19.54
CA ASN A 626 8.73 13.28 -20.29
C ASN A 626 7.75 13.62 -21.42
N GLU A 627 6.84 12.74 -21.78
CA GLU A 627 5.92 12.93 -22.90
C GLU A 627 4.62 13.58 -22.45
N SER A 628 4.10 14.51 -23.26
CA SER A 628 2.85 15.23 -22.99
C SER A 628 1.66 14.78 -23.83
N GLN A 629 1.88 13.84 -24.76
CA GLN A 629 0.85 13.34 -25.67
C GLN A 629 0.98 11.83 -25.85
N GLY A 630 -0.15 11.15 -25.77
CA GLY A 630 -0.26 9.74 -26.09
C GLY A 630 -0.89 9.48 -27.45
N ILE A 631 -0.85 8.25 -27.89
CA ILE A 631 -1.55 7.76 -29.08
C ILE A 631 -2.57 6.69 -28.70
N LEU A 632 -3.62 6.55 -29.51
CA LEU A 632 -4.59 5.47 -29.34
C LEU A 632 -3.91 4.11 -29.59
N ALA A 633 -4.25 3.11 -28.79
CA ALA A 633 -3.85 1.72 -29.01
C ALA A 633 -5.09 0.87 -29.32
N HIS A 634 -5.08 0.18 -30.47
CA HIS A 634 -6.09 -0.81 -30.81
C HIS A 634 -5.60 -2.18 -30.33
N ASN A 635 -6.14 -2.59 -29.20
CA ASN A 635 -5.71 -3.77 -28.47
C ASN A 635 -6.64 -4.96 -28.74
N GLU A 636 -6.05 -6.15 -28.77
CA GLU A 636 -6.77 -7.42 -28.95
C GLU A 636 -6.37 -8.38 -27.82
N VAL A 637 -7.37 -9.11 -27.29
CA VAL A 637 -7.19 -10.22 -26.37
C VAL A 637 -7.66 -11.51 -27.05
N HIS A 638 -6.72 -12.43 -27.27
CA HIS A 638 -6.97 -13.73 -27.89
C HIS A 638 -7.25 -14.78 -26.82
N HIS A 639 -8.14 -15.73 -27.09
CA HIS A 639 -8.54 -16.76 -26.12
C HIS A 639 -8.85 -18.12 -26.75
N SER A 640 -8.41 -18.36 -27.99
CA SER A 640 -8.52 -19.66 -28.66
C SER A 640 -7.65 -20.74 -28.03
N ALA A 641 -7.83 -21.99 -28.46
CA ALA A 641 -6.96 -23.09 -28.04
C ALA A 641 -5.47 -22.87 -28.43
N GLN A 642 -5.18 -22.05 -29.45
CA GLN A 642 -3.83 -21.66 -29.82
C GLN A 642 -3.27 -20.57 -28.91
N TYR A 643 -4.14 -19.69 -28.39
CA TYR A 643 -3.81 -18.54 -27.57
C TYR A 643 -4.68 -18.54 -26.29
N PRO A 644 -4.47 -19.51 -25.38
CA PRO A 644 -5.41 -19.77 -24.28
C PRO A 644 -5.21 -18.76 -23.12
N SER A 645 -5.75 -17.55 -23.29
CA SER A 645 -5.80 -16.58 -22.19
C SER A 645 -6.61 -17.15 -21.03
N SER A 646 -6.04 -17.03 -19.82
CA SER A 646 -6.58 -17.75 -18.67
C SER A 646 -6.22 -17.11 -17.35
N ILE A 647 -7.01 -17.46 -16.32
CA ILE A 647 -6.70 -17.22 -14.92
C ILE A 647 -6.67 -18.54 -14.16
N THR A 648 -5.66 -18.74 -13.34
CA THR A 648 -5.50 -19.91 -12.48
C THR A 648 -5.61 -19.50 -11.02
N LEU A 649 -6.56 -20.08 -10.33
CA LEU A 649 -6.91 -19.78 -8.94
C LEU A 649 -6.43 -20.89 -8.02
N SER A 650 -5.95 -20.55 -6.82
CA SER A 650 -5.64 -21.52 -5.76
C SER A 650 -6.92 -21.87 -4.98
N VAL A 651 -7.59 -22.95 -5.37
CA VAL A 651 -8.88 -23.38 -4.78
C VAL A 651 -8.67 -24.34 -3.64
N VAL A 652 -9.25 -24.03 -2.47
CA VAL A 652 -9.30 -24.89 -1.30
C VAL A 652 -10.64 -25.61 -1.25
N LYS A 653 -10.61 -26.95 -1.20
CA LYS A 653 -11.81 -27.76 -0.93
C LYS A 653 -11.91 -28.00 0.58
N ARG A 654 -12.95 -27.52 1.19
CA ARG A 654 -13.28 -27.74 2.60
C ARG A 654 -14.46 -28.69 2.74
#